data_7a4277fd5eabdb07033f6dfe6362b613
#
_entry.id   7a4277fd5eabdb07033f6dfe6362b613
#
_cell.length_a   1.000
_cell.length_b   1.000
_cell.length_c   1.000
_cell.angle_alpha   90.00
_cell.angle_beta   90.00
_cell.angle_gamma   90.00
#
_symmetry.space_group_name_H-M   'P 1'
#
loop_
_entity.id
_entity.type
_entity.pdbx_description
1 polymer ?
#
loop_
_entity_poly.entity_id
_entity_poly.type
_entity_poly.pdbx_seq_one_letter_code
_entity_poly.pdbx_strand_id
1 'polypeptide(L)'
;MRDVWMYSALCGGILGASLSLSAANLSTPGWGVFELPVLAVPENSRVNLSGLNREAAGTHGFIRVKDGHFVDDRGIPIRFYGTNIAGRSCFLAEDDSKLLAKRLRQLGMNCVRLHMLDDDHPYHLGWMIWENPAAMKFSAKNLRRLDALIAACAAEGIYVNLNLHCSWKYTRPWSELAPLGKHVGYWYPEFKELQKKYALTLLNRINTVRGLRYADDPAIFCMELNNEDSILNEARKKLAGMPEIYRNEFQKQWTEYLRKKYKTDEGLKNAWKQSRNFCVLSGEKGWKLFCSGNARGALEDRQNGSWQLDGRPGPDPWNLAMYLPAENKLCPGQEYTVRFQVRSRKAKTIRTYVKLTKAPYKIVGFFQDGLSVTPEWKNIEYSARLSNFDREKQTTQFTLDFGTDPGAVEIRNFEMVSGSVNHLSEDESLERGIRIPPPGTCGPAERDYQAFLLETEMNTVKDLRSCLRAAGCRIPIISTQSNYGAIAGQFRESVLSDYIDIHDYFQHPVFKPGGVPVIPNTGITGDFHGGSLTMGAMLRELGKPFVISESNTPAPNEQACDMFPLHSIIYSIQDWDALFTYAYLSWTEDPRLIQTDSFMLAKRSNVLVHLPFAALLCRKKWMPAARSKSILVVPTRKIPDFVEKNWNTSEISVYLLQGTNIGAYSSYYAFRFDPRAEKVSFQEGNATPKRDSSGAVRSEDGSFRMHNNDPKGGYATLNLPQACLVTGSIAGRSFRIGKVTIDIAPRPWPRPKPAYTCISLISLDDLPLERSRRMLLAASGRTEPQNLKWNADRTSIEMYPGKRMGQLPFISEYISFSLTLPGAPFRITPLDPQGLPFGKTRSSNAGTVACGIQDRTLWYLIER
;
A
#
# COMPACT_ATOMS: atom_id res chain seq x y z
N MET A 1 -31.33 21.14 9.37
CA MET A 1 -31.20 22.60 9.57
C MET A 1 -31.37 22.90 11.02
N ARG A 2 -30.47 23.60 11.63
CA ARG A 2 -30.17 23.94 13.04
C ARG A 2 -29.24 22.92 13.66
N ASP A 3 -27.98 23.34 13.66
CA ASP A 3 -26.93 23.38 14.67
C ASP A 3 -25.55 23.55 14.02
N VAL A 4 -25.35 24.74 13.45
CA VAL A 4 -24.04 25.29 13.07
C VAL A 4 -24.12 26.74 13.54
N TRP A 5 -23.50 27.04 14.67
CA TRP A 5 -23.03 28.32 15.15
C TRP A 5 -22.67 28.21 16.63
N MET A 6 -21.41 28.03 16.89
CA MET A 6 -20.67 28.54 18.06
C MET A 6 -19.26 27.96 18.07
N TYR A 7 -18.31 28.68 17.51
CA TYR A 7 -16.90 28.74 17.89
C TYR A 7 -16.20 29.79 17.02
N SER A 8 -16.52 31.03 17.30
CA SER A 8 -15.64 32.16 16.99
C SER A 8 -15.73 33.13 18.15
N ALA A 9 -14.73 33.15 18.97
CA ALA A 9 -14.23 34.24 19.83
C ALA A 9 -13.46 33.66 21.01
N LEU A 10 -12.17 33.58 20.85
CA LEU A 10 -11.16 33.66 21.92
C LEU A 10 -9.76 33.58 21.27
N CYS A 11 -9.42 34.67 20.54
CA CYS A 11 -8.03 34.97 20.24
C CYS A 11 -7.71 36.25 21.00
N GLY A 12 -6.96 36.13 22.06
CA GLY A 12 -6.43 37.21 22.82
C GLY A 12 -5.44 36.72 23.86
N GLY A 13 -4.15 36.85 23.55
CA GLY A 13 -3.08 37.01 24.53
C GLY A 13 -2.63 35.80 25.32
N ILE A 14 -1.57 35.09 24.86
CA ILE A 14 -0.60 34.50 25.79
C ILE A 14 0.79 34.75 25.21
N LEU A 15 1.44 35.76 25.74
CA LEU A 15 2.91 35.98 25.72
C LEU A 15 3.60 34.84 26.50
N GLY A 16 4.73 34.44 25.98
CA GLY A 16 5.80 33.64 26.54
C GLY A 16 5.63 33.10 27.97
N ALA A 17 5.23 31.83 28.05
CA ALA A 17 5.50 31.02 29.21
C ALA A 17 6.35 29.83 28.76
N SER A 18 7.60 29.80 29.16
CA SER A 18 8.43 28.60 29.19
C SER A 18 7.68 27.56 30.05
N LEU A 19 6.97 26.66 29.39
CA LEU A 19 6.38 25.49 30.04
C LEU A 19 7.54 24.61 30.53
N SER A 20 7.93 24.78 31.78
CA SER A 20 8.54 23.68 32.54
C SER A 20 7.52 22.57 32.58
N LEU A 21 7.70 21.53 31.75
CA LEU A 21 6.95 20.31 31.80
C LEU A 21 7.12 19.70 33.19
N SER A 22 6.17 19.95 34.09
CA SER A 22 6.01 19.18 35.30
C SER A 22 5.92 17.72 34.88
N ALA A 23 6.74 16.85 35.46
CA ALA A 23 6.71 15.42 35.26
C ALA A 23 5.28 14.93 35.57
N ALA A 24 4.48 14.73 34.54
CA ALA A 24 3.24 14.02 34.65
C ALA A 24 3.58 12.65 35.28
N ASN A 25 2.93 12.30 36.38
CA ASN A 25 3.06 10.99 37.00
C ASN A 25 2.58 9.94 36.00
N LEU A 26 3.51 9.44 35.18
CA LEU A 26 3.23 8.33 34.25
C LEU A 26 3.01 7.08 35.10
N SER A 27 1.78 6.59 35.13
CA SER A 27 1.38 5.41 35.90
C SER A 27 2.04 4.11 35.43
N THR A 28 2.75 4.13 34.28
CA THR A 28 3.35 2.94 33.68
C THR A 28 4.87 2.98 33.86
N PRO A 29 5.46 2.13 34.72
CA PRO A 29 6.90 2.06 34.88
C PRO A 29 7.62 1.75 33.57
N GLY A 30 8.73 2.47 33.30
CA GLY A 30 9.53 2.24 32.09
C GLY A 30 9.04 2.98 30.84
N TRP A 31 8.01 3.81 30.96
CA TRP A 31 7.55 4.69 29.89
C TRP A 31 7.85 6.16 30.19
N GLY A 32 8.04 6.94 29.14
CA GLY A 32 8.25 8.37 29.25
C GLY A 32 8.02 9.12 27.95
N VAL A 33 8.02 10.44 28.05
CA VAL A 33 7.89 11.31 26.88
C VAL A 33 9.25 11.41 26.18
N PHE A 34 9.29 11.00 24.91
CA PHE A 34 10.44 11.16 24.02
C PHE A 34 9.92 11.54 22.63
N GLU A 35 9.52 12.79 22.47
CA GLU A 35 8.96 13.29 21.21
C GLU A 35 10.02 14.00 20.37
N LEU A 36 10.37 13.42 19.20
CA LEU A 36 11.28 14.07 18.27
C LEU A 36 10.67 15.37 17.72
N PRO A 37 11.47 16.45 17.59
CA PRO A 37 11.04 17.66 16.92
C PRO A 37 10.66 17.41 15.46
N VAL A 38 9.55 18.02 15.05
CA VAL A 38 9.03 17.93 13.67
C VAL A 38 9.82 18.85 12.73
N LEU A 39 10.26 19.96 13.23
CA LEU A 39 11.07 20.96 12.52
C LEU A 39 12.54 20.85 12.91
N ALA A 40 13.39 21.66 12.25
CA ALA A 40 14.83 21.64 12.42
C ALA A 40 15.28 21.68 13.88
N VAL A 41 16.30 20.90 14.18
CA VAL A 41 16.99 20.87 15.49
C VAL A 41 18.28 21.70 15.44
N PRO A 42 18.91 22.00 16.58
CA PRO A 42 20.19 22.69 16.63
C PRO A 42 21.26 22.00 15.78
N GLU A 43 22.15 22.80 15.17
CA GLU A 43 23.21 22.25 14.28
C GLU A 43 24.20 21.33 15.00
N ASN A 44 24.41 21.54 16.29
CA ASN A 44 25.27 20.70 17.12
C ASN A 44 24.61 19.41 17.59
N SER A 45 23.41 19.08 17.08
CA SER A 45 22.77 17.78 17.29
C SER A 45 23.69 16.63 16.87
N ARG A 46 23.84 15.64 17.73
CA ARG A 46 24.72 14.47 17.51
C ARG A 46 24.14 13.48 16.47
N VAL A 47 22.87 13.64 16.12
CA VAL A 47 22.15 12.85 15.11
C VAL A 47 21.89 13.61 13.80
N ASN A 48 22.60 14.71 13.58
CA ASN A 48 22.50 15.54 12.38
C ASN A 48 23.25 14.87 11.21
N LEU A 49 22.51 14.43 10.19
CA LEU A 49 23.02 13.79 8.97
C LEU A 49 23.04 14.74 7.75
N SER A 50 22.97 16.04 7.96
CA SER A 50 22.95 17.06 6.88
C SER A 50 24.13 16.93 5.90
N GLY A 51 25.28 16.41 6.34
CA GLY A 51 26.45 16.16 5.51
C GLY A 51 26.25 15.13 4.39
N LEU A 52 25.14 14.38 4.37
CA LEU A 52 24.77 13.48 3.27
C LEU A 52 24.28 14.27 2.03
N ASN A 53 23.68 15.43 2.20
CA ASN A 53 23.25 16.33 1.12
C ASN A 53 24.25 17.50 1.03
N ARG A 54 25.25 17.35 0.18
CA ARG A 54 26.36 18.32 0.07
C ARG A 54 26.02 19.53 -0.81
N GLU A 55 25.12 19.33 -1.77
CA GLU A 55 24.77 20.30 -2.81
C GLU A 55 23.25 20.43 -2.91
N ALA A 56 22.78 21.54 -3.47
CA ALA A 56 21.38 21.76 -3.76
C ALA A 56 20.85 20.73 -4.78
N ALA A 57 19.59 20.35 -4.67
CA ALA A 57 18.99 19.43 -5.64
C ALA A 57 18.92 20.08 -7.03
N GLY A 58 19.24 19.29 -8.06
CA GLY A 58 19.26 19.76 -9.43
C GLY A 58 20.58 20.45 -9.86
N THR A 59 21.59 20.60 -8.98
CA THR A 59 22.90 21.20 -9.31
C THR A 59 23.56 20.53 -10.51
N HIS A 60 23.33 19.23 -10.70
CA HIS A 60 23.90 18.44 -11.81
C HIS A 60 22.86 18.13 -12.90
N GLY A 61 21.93 19.04 -13.12
CA GLY A 61 20.93 18.92 -14.18
C GLY A 61 19.78 17.96 -13.83
N PHE A 62 19.07 17.52 -14.86
CA PHE A 62 17.90 16.66 -14.72
C PHE A 62 18.27 15.23 -14.35
N ILE A 63 17.41 14.61 -13.55
CA ILE A 63 17.46 13.17 -13.35
C ILE A 63 16.92 12.48 -14.62
N ARG A 64 17.64 11.45 -15.05
CA ARG A 64 17.33 10.64 -16.23
C ARG A 64 17.28 9.17 -15.86
N VAL A 65 16.71 8.36 -16.76
CA VAL A 65 16.73 6.90 -16.66
C VAL A 65 17.86 6.36 -17.56
N LYS A 66 18.76 5.57 -16.98
CA LYS A 66 19.82 4.89 -17.69
C LYS A 66 20.14 3.55 -17.02
N ASP A 67 20.25 2.48 -17.81
CA ASP A 67 20.63 1.13 -17.35
C ASP A 67 19.77 0.62 -16.17
N GLY A 68 18.48 0.98 -16.15
CA GLY A 68 17.54 0.57 -15.12
C GLY A 68 17.60 1.36 -13.83
N HIS A 69 18.30 2.50 -13.79
CA HIS A 69 18.48 3.35 -12.63
C HIS A 69 18.25 4.82 -12.93
N PHE A 70 18.00 5.62 -11.90
CA PHE A 70 18.05 7.07 -11.98
C PHE A 70 19.51 7.54 -11.95
N VAL A 71 19.86 8.43 -12.88
CA VAL A 71 21.17 9.06 -12.97
C VAL A 71 21.02 10.57 -13.13
N ASP A 72 22.03 11.35 -12.71
CA ASP A 72 22.12 12.79 -13.04
C ASP A 72 22.65 12.99 -14.48
N ASP A 73 22.74 14.24 -14.94
CA ASP A 73 23.23 14.56 -16.29
C ASP A 73 24.69 14.16 -16.53
N ARG A 74 25.48 13.85 -15.49
CA ARG A 74 26.82 13.26 -15.57
C ARG A 74 26.79 11.74 -15.75
N GLY A 75 25.61 11.11 -15.65
CA GLY A 75 25.46 9.66 -15.69
C GLY A 75 25.76 8.95 -14.36
N ILE A 76 25.83 9.69 -13.26
CA ILE A 76 26.11 9.13 -11.93
C ILE A 76 24.78 8.64 -11.29
N PRO A 77 24.69 7.36 -10.88
CA PRO A 77 23.50 6.84 -10.24
C PRO A 77 23.19 7.53 -8.89
N ILE A 78 21.94 7.91 -8.71
CA ILE A 78 21.42 8.51 -7.47
C ILE A 78 20.36 7.59 -6.86
N ARG A 79 20.50 7.31 -5.59
CA ARG A 79 19.48 6.65 -4.77
C ARG A 79 18.73 7.65 -3.93
N PHE A 80 17.41 7.51 -3.91
CA PHE A 80 16.50 8.38 -3.20
C PHE A 80 15.94 7.68 -1.95
N TYR A 81 16.00 8.39 -0.83
CA TYR A 81 15.45 7.94 0.43
C TYR A 81 14.72 9.10 1.11
N GLY A 82 13.42 8.97 1.31
CA GLY A 82 12.62 10.09 1.75
C GLY A 82 11.24 9.75 2.28
N THR A 83 10.36 10.73 2.18
CA THR A 83 9.01 10.64 2.76
C THR A 83 7.99 11.44 1.97
N ASN A 84 6.71 11.21 2.27
CA ASN A 84 5.62 12.04 1.79
C ASN A 84 5.38 13.24 2.71
N ILE A 85 5.05 14.36 2.08
CA ILE A 85 4.36 15.50 2.68
C ILE A 85 3.02 15.60 1.97
N ALA A 86 1.90 15.52 2.72
CA ALA A 86 0.60 15.32 2.10
C ALA A 86 -0.45 16.37 2.49
N GLY A 87 -1.33 16.68 1.55
CA GLY A 87 -2.45 17.59 1.72
C GLY A 87 -2.01 18.97 2.16
N ARG A 88 -2.62 19.51 3.20
CA ARG A 88 -2.33 20.87 3.72
C ARG A 88 -0.87 21.08 4.09
N SER A 89 -0.16 20.04 4.46
CA SER A 89 1.25 20.14 4.82
C SER A 89 2.16 20.48 3.63
N CYS A 90 1.66 20.40 2.40
CA CYS A 90 2.33 20.94 1.22
C CYS A 90 2.28 22.48 1.12
N PHE A 91 1.46 23.12 1.96
CA PHE A 91 1.16 24.56 1.91
C PHE A 91 1.46 25.25 3.24
N LEU A 92 2.60 24.92 3.87
CA LEU A 92 3.06 25.55 5.11
C LEU A 92 3.43 27.03 4.91
N ALA A 93 3.55 27.77 5.99
CA ALA A 93 4.19 29.09 5.96
C ALA A 93 5.64 28.96 5.45
N GLU A 94 6.16 30.00 4.78
CA GLU A 94 7.48 29.93 4.13
C GLU A 94 8.62 29.59 5.09
N ASP A 95 8.61 30.17 6.31
CA ASP A 95 9.63 29.89 7.30
C ASP A 95 9.51 28.44 7.87
N ASP A 96 8.29 27.94 8.04
CA ASP A 96 8.09 26.55 8.44
C ASP A 96 8.52 25.57 7.33
N SER A 97 8.34 25.93 6.06
CA SER A 97 8.85 25.16 4.91
C SER A 97 10.38 25.06 4.94
N LYS A 98 11.10 26.14 5.25
CA LYS A 98 12.57 26.14 5.41
C LYS A 98 12.99 25.24 6.57
N LEU A 99 12.32 25.36 7.73
CA LEU A 99 12.63 24.57 8.91
C LEU A 99 12.31 23.08 8.70
N LEU A 100 11.23 22.75 7.97
CA LEU A 100 10.89 21.38 7.60
C LEU A 100 11.93 20.77 6.65
N ALA A 101 12.29 21.47 5.58
CA ALA A 101 13.30 21.00 4.63
C ALA A 101 14.64 20.75 5.33
N LYS A 102 15.09 21.69 6.18
CA LYS A 102 16.28 21.53 7.01
C LYS A 102 16.18 20.30 7.92
N ARG A 103 15.01 20.06 8.55
CA ARG A 103 14.81 18.87 9.38
C ARG A 103 14.94 17.58 8.59
N LEU A 104 14.32 17.49 7.43
CA LEU A 104 14.40 16.30 6.56
C LEU A 104 15.85 16.01 6.14
N ARG A 105 16.63 17.07 5.81
CA ARG A 105 18.06 16.93 5.55
C ARG A 105 18.81 16.43 6.79
N GLN A 106 18.53 16.95 7.98
CA GLN A 106 19.13 16.51 9.24
C GLN A 106 18.81 15.04 9.54
N LEU A 107 17.68 14.53 9.08
CA LEU A 107 17.29 13.12 9.15
C LEU A 107 17.94 12.26 8.04
N GLY A 108 18.71 12.84 7.14
CA GLY A 108 19.43 12.13 6.07
C GLY A 108 18.59 11.83 4.83
N MET A 109 17.42 12.45 4.69
CA MET A 109 16.58 12.33 3.50
C MET A 109 17.10 13.20 2.36
N ASN A 110 16.91 12.73 1.10
CA ASN A 110 17.25 13.51 -0.10
C ASN A 110 16.11 13.59 -1.11
N CYS A 111 14.92 13.17 -0.73
CA CYS A 111 13.73 13.36 -1.56
C CYS A 111 12.47 13.47 -0.71
N VAL A 112 11.46 14.14 -1.28
CA VAL A 112 10.09 14.23 -0.76
C VAL A 112 9.10 14.00 -1.90
N ARG A 113 7.97 13.38 -1.60
CA ARG A 113 6.82 13.32 -2.49
C ARG A 113 5.76 14.31 -1.98
N LEU A 114 5.35 15.22 -2.86
CA LEU A 114 4.28 16.18 -2.57
C LEU A 114 2.98 15.60 -3.07
N HIS A 115 2.12 15.21 -2.14
CA HIS A 115 0.95 14.39 -2.39
C HIS A 115 -0.36 15.09 -2.02
N MET A 116 -1.46 14.75 -2.70
CA MET A 116 -2.80 15.34 -2.50
C MET A 116 -2.83 16.87 -2.65
N LEU A 117 -2.11 17.38 -3.66
CA LEU A 117 -2.11 18.81 -3.95
C LEU A 117 -3.46 19.31 -4.45
N ASP A 118 -4.17 18.46 -5.17
CA ASP A 118 -5.43 18.75 -5.86
C ASP A 118 -6.69 18.36 -5.08
N ASP A 119 -6.56 17.98 -3.80
CA ASP A 119 -7.70 17.54 -3.02
C ASP A 119 -8.76 18.65 -2.88
N ASP A 120 -10.02 18.30 -3.22
CA ASP A 120 -11.18 19.17 -3.17
C ASP A 120 -12.29 18.63 -2.25
N HIS A 121 -11.97 17.61 -1.42
CA HIS A 121 -12.95 16.95 -0.57
C HIS A 121 -13.53 17.90 0.48
N PRO A 122 -14.85 18.02 0.59
CA PRO A 122 -15.48 19.01 1.46
C PRO A 122 -15.22 18.82 2.97
N TYR A 123 -14.83 17.60 3.39
CA TYR A 123 -14.46 17.31 4.79
C TYR A 123 -13.01 17.67 5.14
N HIS A 124 -12.17 17.99 4.16
CA HIS A 124 -10.79 18.40 4.37
C HIS A 124 -10.69 19.94 4.49
N LEU A 125 -11.34 20.52 5.48
CA LEU A 125 -11.34 21.93 5.93
C LEU A 125 -10.57 22.96 5.05
N GLY A 126 -10.94 23.13 3.78
CA GLY A 126 -10.30 24.03 2.83
C GLY A 126 -9.65 23.28 1.66
N TRP A 127 -9.69 23.89 0.52
CA TRP A 127 -9.17 23.33 -0.71
C TRP A 127 -7.65 23.52 -0.77
N MET A 128 -6.92 22.50 -1.14
CA MET A 128 -5.46 22.49 -1.15
C MET A 128 -4.89 23.55 -2.10
N ILE A 129 -4.70 23.20 -3.37
CA ILE A 129 -4.18 24.14 -4.36
C ILE A 129 -5.24 25.12 -4.88
N TRP A 130 -6.51 24.84 -4.61
CA TRP A 130 -7.64 25.55 -5.20
C TRP A 130 -8.07 26.78 -4.40
N GLU A 131 -8.48 27.84 -5.10
CA GLU A 131 -9.36 28.88 -4.61
C GLU A 131 -10.83 28.50 -4.91
N ASN A 132 -11.08 27.90 -6.09
CA ASN A 132 -12.35 27.33 -6.49
C ASN A 132 -12.11 26.14 -7.42
N PRO A 133 -12.25 24.88 -6.97
CA PRO A 133 -12.01 23.70 -7.79
C PRO A 133 -13.04 23.56 -8.93
N ALA A 134 -14.30 23.98 -8.72
CA ALA A 134 -15.34 23.90 -9.74
C ALA A 134 -15.08 24.86 -10.92
N ALA A 135 -14.41 25.98 -10.68
CA ALA A 135 -13.98 26.92 -11.71
C ALA A 135 -12.54 26.65 -12.20
N MET A 136 -11.88 25.62 -11.70
CA MET A 136 -10.45 25.35 -11.91
C MET A 136 -9.56 26.57 -11.60
N LYS A 137 -9.91 27.32 -10.54
CA LYS A 137 -9.19 28.51 -10.10
C LYS A 137 -8.22 28.16 -8.97
N PHE A 138 -6.93 28.38 -9.20
CA PHE A 138 -5.88 28.14 -8.21
C PHE A 138 -5.79 29.24 -7.17
N SER A 139 -5.47 28.86 -5.93
CA SER A 139 -5.17 29.78 -4.83
C SER A 139 -3.77 30.36 -4.99
N ALA A 140 -3.69 31.68 -5.23
CA ALA A 140 -2.43 32.38 -5.34
C ALA A 140 -1.57 32.26 -4.05
N LYS A 141 -2.23 32.24 -2.87
CA LYS A 141 -1.57 32.04 -1.57
C LYS A 141 -0.93 30.66 -1.50
N ASN A 142 -1.69 29.61 -1.81
CA ASN A 142 -1.20 28.23 -1.67
C ASN A 142 -0.15 27.90 -2.73
N LEU A 143 -0.28 28.46 -3.94
CA LEU A 143 0.77 28.32 -4.95
C LEU A 143 2.10 28.95 -4.51
N ARG A 144 2.09 30.16 -3.87
CA ARG A 144 3.34 30.76 -3.32
C ARG A 144 3.93 29.88 -2.22
N ARG A 145 3.10 29.30 -1.36
CA ARG A 145 3.56 28.39 -0.29
C ARG A 145 4.18 27.11 -0.86
N LEU A 146 3.58 26.54 -1.93
CA LEU A 146 4.13 25.40 -2.65
C LEU A 146 5.47 25.75 -3.31
N ASP A 147 5.58 26.92 -3.96
CA ASP A 147 6.84 27.43 -4.51
C ASP A 147 7.93 27.48 -3.43
N ALA A 148 7.60 28.03 -2.24
CA ALA A 148 8.54 28.16 -1.13
C ALA A 148 8.99 26.78 -0.60
N LEU A 149 8.08 25.81 -0.50
CA LEU A 149 8.42 24.45 -0.05
C LEU A 149 9.35 23.76 -1.05
N ILE A 150 9.05 23.82 -2.35
CA ILE A 150 9.91 23.24 -3.40
C ILE A 150 11.30 23.90 -3.37
N ALA A 151 11.35 25.23 -3.24
CA ALA A 151 12.60 25.96 -3.17
C ALA A 151 13.42 25.62 -1.92
N ALA A 152 12.78 25.51 -0.76
CA ALA A 152 13.43 25.11 0.49
C ALA A 152 13.99 23.70 0.41
N CYS A 153 13.22 22.74 -0.14
CA CYS A 153 13.69 21.38 -0.37
C CYS A 153 14.90 21.36 -1.30
N ALA A 154 14.82 22.06 -2.43
CA ALA A 154 15.92 22.12 -3.38
C ALA A 154 17.21 22.69 -2.76
N ALA A 155 17.11 23.78 -1.97
CA ALA A 155 18.26 24.39 -1.29
C ALA A 155 18.93 23.42 -0.29
N GLU A 156 18.15 22.54 0.35
CA GLU A 156 18.63 21.55 1.30
C GLU A 156 19.06 20.22 0.63
N GLY A 157 19.20 20.19 -0.71
CA GLY A 157 19.60 18.99 -1.46
C GLY A 157 18.53 17.90 -1.50
N ILE A 158 17.27 18.28 -1.36
CA ILE A 158 16.11 17.37 -1.34
C ILE A 158 15.37 17.51 -2.67
N TYR A 159 15.33 16.43 -3.42
CA TYR A 159 14.60 16.32 -4.68
C TYR A 159 13.11 16.12 -4.44
N VAL A 160 12.28 16.53 -5.39
CA VAL A 160 10.82 16.47 -5.32
C VAL A 160 10.27 15.45 -6.29
N ASN A 161 9.43 14.54 -5.81
CA ASN A 161 8.45 13.80 -6.60
C ASN A 161 7.14 14.60 -6.58
N LEU A 162 6.64 14.98 -7.77
CA LEU A 162 5.42 15.75 -7.91
C LEU A 162 4.26 14.84 -8.33
N ASN A 163 3.32 14.62 -7.41
CA ASN A 163 2.11 13.88 -7.71
C ASN A 163 1.02 14.85 -8.21
N LEU A 164 0.56 14.65 -9.47
CA LEU A 164 -0.35 15.59 -10.11
C LEU A 164 -1.81 15.37 -9.69
N HIS A 165 -2.45 14.29 -10.13
CA HIS A 165 -3.87 14.07 -9.92
C HIS A 165 -4.12 12.97 -8.88
N CYS A 166 -4.63 13.36 -7.70
CA CYS A 166 -4.96 12.44 -6.62
C CYS A 166 -6.45 12.27 -6.41
N SER A 167 -7.18 13.38 -6.18
CA SER A 167 -8.54 13.33 -5.66
C SER A 167 -9.50 14.38 -6.23
N TRP A 168 -9.02 15.35 -6.98
CA TRP A 168 -9.88 16.36 -7.61
C TRP A 168 -10.98 15.71 -8.46
N LYS A 169 -12.24 16.14 -8.20
CA LYS A 169 -13.44 15.67 -8.90
C LYS A 169 -13.76 16.54 -10.13
N TYR A 170 -12.73 17.11 -10.73
CA TYR A 170 -12.82 18.01 -11.88
C TYR A 170 -13.67 19.25 -11.54
N THR A 171 -14.53 19.69 -12.43
CA THR A 171 -15.39 20.85 -12.21
C THR A 171 -16.77 20.47 -11.67
N ARG A 172 -16.99 19.19 -11.30
CA ARG A 172 -18.29 18.67 -10.89
C ARG A 172 -18.48 18.69 -9.37
N PRO A 173 -19.73 18.76 -8.89
CA PRO A 173 -20.03 18.55 -7.48
C PRO A 173 -19.52 17.19 -7.01
N TRP A 174 -18.94 17.12 -5.81
CA TRP A 174 -18.39 15.90 -5.25
C TRP A 174 -19.39 14.75 -5.21
N SER A 175 -20.66 15.05 -4.90
CA SER A 175 -21.77 14.08 -4.83
C SER A 175 -22.09 13.43 -6.20
N GLU A 176 -21.87 14.12 -7.30
CA GLU A 176 -22.13 13.62 -8.64
C GLU A 176 -21.13 12.50 -9.04
N LEU A 177 -19.87 12.68 -8.66
CA LEU A 177 -18.79 11.74 -9.01
C LEU A 177 -18.39 10.82 -7.85
N ALA A 178 -19.06 10.90 -6.67
CA ALA A 178 -18.73 10.11 -5.49
C ALA A 178 -18.60 8.60 -5.75
N PRO A 179 -19.45 7.95 -6.55
CA PRO A 179 -19.33 6.51 -6.82
C PRO A 179 -18.10 6.13 -7.63
N LEU A 180 -17.61 7.03 -8.49
CA LEU A 180 -16.55 6.78 -9.47
C LEU A 180 -15.25 7.45 -9.17
N GLY A 181 -15.33 8.58 -8.48
CA GLY A 181 -14.16 9.40 -8.26
C GLY A 181 -13.52 9.87 -9.56
N LYS A 182 -12.20 9.90 -9.56
CA LYS A 182 -11.36 10.38 -10.67
C LYS A 182 -11.31 9.42 -11.88
N HIS A 183 -11.70 8.16 -11.74
CA HIS A 183 -11.61 7.14 -12.81
C HIS A 183 -12.30 7.54 -14.12
N VAL A 184 -13.34 8.37 -14.04
CA VAL A 184 -14.08 8.85 -15.21
C VAL A 184 -13.20 9.63 -16.20
N GLY A 185 -12.08 10.17 -15.74
CA GLY A 185 -11.07 10.83 -16.57
C GLY A 185 -10.41 9.93 -17.61
N TYR A 186 -10.53 8.59 -17.49
CA TYR A 186 -9.99 7.70 -18.52
C TYR A 186 -10.81 7.62 -19.78
N TRP A 187 -12.12 7.91 -19.75
CA TRP A 187 -12.96 7.78 -20.94
C TRP A 187 -13.80 9.02 -21.28
N TYR A 188 -14.14 9.87 -20.28
CA TYR A 188 -14.99 11.02 -20.54
C TYR A 188 -14.16 12.18 -21.14
N PRO A 189 -14.48 12.62 -22.39
CA PRO A 189 -13.61 13.55 -23.13
C PRO A 189 -13.34 14.87 -22.40
N GLU A 190 -14.38 15.49 -21.81
CA GLU A 190 -14.23 16.74 -21.05
C GLU A 190 -13.21 16.61 -19.91
N PHE A 191 -13.24 15.50 -19.17
CA PHE A 191 -12.36 15.32 -18.02
C PHE A 191 -10.90 15.03 -18.43
N LYS A 192 -10.70 14.36 -19.58
CA LYS A 192 -9.37 14.22 -20.18
C LYS A 192 -8.75 15.60 -20.47
N GLU A 193 -9.52 16.50 -21.06
CA GLU A 193 -9.03 17.86 -21.36
C GLU A 193 -8.82 18.70 -20.08
N LEU A 194 -9.68 18.56 -19.08
CA LEU A 194 -9.49 19.22 -17.79
C LEU A 194 -8.22 18.72 -17.06
N GLN A 195 -7.93 17.43 -17.09
CA GLN A 195 -6.71 16.85 -16.52
C GLN A 195 -5.46 17.38 -17.23
N LYS A 196 -5.45 17.43 -18.57
CA LYS A 196 -4.36 18.04 -19.35
C LYS A 196 -4.15 19.52 -18.98
N LYS A 197 -5.25 20.28 -18.94
CA LYS A 197 -5.21 21.71 -18.58
C LYS A 197 -4.68 21.92 -17.17
N TYR A 198 -5.10 21.12 -16.20
CA TYR A 198 -4.58 21.15 -14.83
C TYR A 198 -3.07 20.89 -14.79
N ALA A 199 -2.64 19.77 -15.39
CA ALA A 199 -1.23 19.40 -15.42
C ALA A 199 -0.36 20.44 -16.10
N LEU A 200 -0.77 20.96 -17.26
CA LEU A 200 -0.06 22.02 -17.98
C LEU A 200 0.00 23.33 -17.20
N THR A 201 -1.10 23.71 -16.53
CA THR A 201 -1.14 24.95 -15.74
C THR A 201 -0.16 24.87 -14.59
N LEU A 202 -0.08 23.72 -13.90
CA LEU A 202 0.86 23.52 -12.81
C LEU A 202 2.30 23.47 -13.31
N LEU A 203 2.59 22.71 -14.37
CA LEU A 203 3.95 22.53 -14.88
C LEU A 203 4.51 23.78 -15.57
N ASN A 204 3.67 24.62 -16.17
CA ASN A 204 4.08 25.89 -16.75
C ASN A 204 4.18 27.03 -15.73
N ARG A 205 3.79 26.79 -14.48
CA ARG A 205 3.98 27.78 -13.43
C ARG A 205 5.47 28.07 -13.21
N ILE A 206 5.82 29.35 -13.19
CA ILE A 206 7.14 29.80 -12.75
C ILE A 206 7.14 29.84 -11.22
N ASN A 207 7.99 29.06 -10.58
CA ASN A 207 8.24 29.10 -9.16
C ASN A 207 8.76 30.49 -8.79
N THR A 208 8.05 31.21 -7.93
CA THR A 208 8.36 32.64 -7.61
C THR A 208 9.66 32.81 -6.84
N VAL A 209 10.20 31.75 -6.23
CA VAL A 209 11.46 31.75 -5.48
C VAL A 209 12.64 31.30 -6.36
N ARG A 210 12.41 30.25 -7.20
CA ARG A 210 13.47 29.64 -8.01
C ARG A 210 13.62 30.29 -9.39
N GLY A 211 12.59 31.01 -9.87
CA GLY A 211 12.57 31.63 -11.20
C GLY A 211 12.47 30.64 -12.39
N LEU A 212 12.16 29.37 -12.14
CA LEU A 212 12.05 28.30 -13.15
C LEU A 212 10.59 27.81 -13.25
N ARG A 213 10.17 27.43 -14.47
CA ARG A 213 8.92 26.64 -14.59
C ARG A 213 9.09 25.29 -13.85
N TYR A 214 8.01 24.76 -13.27
CA TYR A 214 8.08 23.43 -12.65
C TYR A 214 8.57 22.36 -13.62
N ALA A 215 8.15 22.42 -14.91
CA ALA A 215 8.63 21.52 -15.96
C ALA A 215 10.14 21.61 -16.25
N ASP A 216 10.78 22.75 -15.95
CA ASP A 216 12.19 23.03 -16.20
C ASP A 216 13.05 22.96 -14.93
N ASP A 217 12.46 22.64 -13.77
CA ASP A 217 13.18 22.58 -12.51
C ASP A 217 13.84 21.22 -12.30
N PRO A 218 15.18 21.12 -12.35
CA PRO A 218 15.89 19.86 -12.19
C PRO A 218 15.83 19.30 -10.76
N ALA A 219 15.32 20.08 -9.79
CA ALA A 219 15.04 19.58 -8.44
C ALA A 219 13.78 18.70 -8.40
N ILE A 220 12.91 18.77 -9.40
CA ILE A 220 11.78 17.84 -9.57
C ILE A 220 12.27 16.65 -10.36
N PHE A 221 12.51 15.51 -9.69
CA PHE A 221 13.23 14.39 -10.28
C PHE A 221 12.32 13.34 -10.95
N CYS A 222 11.07 13.26 -10.52
CA CYS A 222 10.05 12.40 -11.13
C CYS A 222 8.65 12.95 -10.85
N MET A 223 7.66 12.49 -11.62
CA MET A 223 6.27 12.84 -11.40
C MET A 223 5.33 11.69 -11.71
N GLU A 224 4.16 11.74 -11.09
CA GLU A 224 3.06 10.80 -11.24
C GLU A 224 1.87 11.52 -11.88
N LEU A 225 1.28 10.93 -12.93
CA LEU A 225 0.11 11.53 -13.59
C LEU A 225 -1.15 11.37 -12.76
N ASN A 226 -1.33 10.18 -12.17
CA ASN A 226 -2.45 9.84 -11.29
C ASN A 226 -1.92 9.09 -10.05
N ASN A 227 -2.63 9.24 -8.94
CA ASN A 227 -2.40 8.45 -7.74
C ASN A 227 -3.41 7.31 -7.66
N GLU A 228 -2.96 6.07 -7.51
CA GLU A 228 -3.80 4.90 -7.21
C GLU A 228 -5.05 4.83 -8.06
N ASP A 229 -4.87 4.79 -9.39
CA ASP A 229 -5.98 4.90 -10.31
C ASP A 229 -5.92 3.86 -11.44
N SER A 230 -7.03 3.13 -11.63
CA SER A 230 -7.22 2.20 -12.74
C SER A 230 -8.69 1.83 -12.90
N ILE A 231 -9.15 1.71 -14.15
CA ILE A 231 -10.49 1.20 -14.46
C ILE A 231 -10.51 -0.32 -14.65
N LEU A 232 -9.35 -0.97 -14.73
CA LEU A 232 -9.22 -2.37 -15.12
C LEU A 232 -10.03 -3.33 -14.23
N ASN A 233 -10.05 -3.14 -12.92
CA ASN A 233 -10.79 -4.02 -12.01
C ASN A 233 -12.01 -3.34 -11.36
N GLU A 234 -12.14 -2.03 -11.51
CA GLU A 234 -13.12 -1.24 -10.78
C GLU A 234 -14.27 -0.71 -11.65
N ALA A 235 -14.05 -0.52 -12.96
CA ALA A 235 -15.02 0.15 -13.82
C ALA A 235 -16.40 -0.49 -13.74
N ARG A 236 -16.50 -1.82 -13.84
CA ARG A 236 -17.78 -2.54 -13.84
C ARG A 236 -18.57 -2.37 -12.54
N LYS A 237 -17.91 -2.41 -11.39
CA LYS A 237 -18.55 -2.20 -10.08
C LYS A 237 -19.07 -0.77 -9.93
N LYS A 238 -18.31 0.19 -10.45
CA LYS A 238 -18.60 1.62 -10.33
C LYS A 238 -19.61 2.12 -11.36
N LEU A 239 -19.64 1.51 -12.57
CA LEU A 239 -20.57 1.88 -13.64
C LEU A 239 -22.04 1.83 -13.24
N ALA A 240 -22.45 0.87 -12.41
CA ALA A 240 -23.83 0.72 -11.97
C ALA A 240 -24.38 1.93 -11.19
N GLY A 241 -23.54 2.63 -10.45
CA GLY A 241 -23.89 3.82 -9.66
C GLY A 241 -23.64 5.15 -10.38
N MET A 242 -23.20 5.13 -11.64
CA MET A 242 -22.85 6.32 -12.42
C MET A 242 -24.05 7.09 -12.94
N PRO A 243 -23.98 8.44 -13.00
CA PRO A 243 -24.87 9.22 -13.83
C PRO A 243 -24.87 8.73 -15.28
N GLU A 244 -26.04 8.75 -15.89
CA GLU A 244 -26.30 8.15 -17.21
C GLU A 244 -25.37 8.72 -18.30
N ILE A 245 -25.08 10.00 -18.26
CA ILE A 245 -24.21 10.67 -19.23
C ILE A 245 -22.81 10.03 -19.34
N TYR A 246 -22.20 9.68 -18.23
CA TYR A 246 -20.87 9.05 -18.22
C TYR A 246 -20.94 7.58 -18.64
N ARG A 247 -22.00 6.88 -18.22
CA ARG A 247 -22.25 5.48 -18.57
C ARG A 247 -22.52 5.31 -20.06
N ASN A 248 -23.33 6.20 -20.65
CA ASN A 248 -23.66 6.16 -22.08
C ASN A 248 -22.41 6.42 -22.95
N GLU A 249 -21.55 7.36 -22.57
CA GLU A 249 -20.30 7.59 -23.29
C GLU A 249 -19.35 6.37 -23.20
N PHE A 250 -19.26 5.75 -22.03
CA PHE A 250 -18.46 4.52 -21.87
C PHE A 250 -19.02 3.37 -22.73
N GLN A 251 -20.34 3.17 -22.72
CA GLN A 251 -21.05 2.19 -23.53
C GLN A 251 -20.84 2.41 -25.03
N LYS A 252 -20.87 3.66 -25.48
CA LYS A 252 -20.60 4.05 -26.86
C LYS A 252 -19.16 3.67 -27.27
N GLN A 253 -18.18 4.02 -26.46
CA GLN A 253 -16.76 3.68 -26.73
C GLN A 253 -16.52 2.17 -26.75
N TRP A 254 -17.17 1.41 -25.87
CA TRP A 254 -17.15 -0.06 -25.90
C TRP A 254 -17.67 -0.61 -27.23
N THR A 255 -18.83 -0.15 -27.69
CA THR A 255 -19.41 -0.59 -28.96
C THR A 255 -18.51 -0.20 -30.15
N GLU A 256 -17.93 0.99 -30.14
CA GLU A 256 -16.99 1.44 -31.16
C GLU A 256 -15.71 0.61 -31.21
N TYR A 257 -15.16 0.23 -30.04
CA TYR A 257 -14.03 -0.72 -29.94
C TYR A 257 -14.36 -2.06 -30.62
N LEU A 258 -15.53 -2.62 -30.35
CA LEU A 258 -15.95 -3.87 -30.99
C LEU A 258 -16.19 -3.70 -32.51
N ARG A 259 -16.78 -2.61 -32.92
CA ARG A 259 -16.97 -2.27 -34.36
C ARG A 259 -15.62 -2.19 -35.07
N LYS A 260 -14.67 -1.51 -34.51
CA LYS A 260 -13.31 -1.41 -35.04
C LYS A 260 -12.63 -2.76 -35.16
N LYS A 261 -12.82 -3.64 -34.16
CA LYS A 261 -12.19 -4.96 -34.09
C LYS A 261 -12.83 -5.98 -35.04
N TYR A 262 -14.15 -6.09 -35.06
CA TYR A 262 -14.87 -7.19 -35.75
C TYR A 262 -15.49 -6.80 -37.06
N LYS A 263 -15.68 -5.51 -37.34
CA LYS A 263 -16.24 -4.93 -38.58
C LYS A 263 -17.71 -5.25 -38.83
N THR A 264 -18.19 -6.47 -38.55
CA THR A 264 -19.57 -6.95 -38.78
C THR A 264 -20.14 -7.67 -37.57
N ASP A 265 -21.47 -7.68 -37.44
CA ASP A 265 -22.16 -8.44 -36.39
C ASP A 265 -21.90 -9.94 -36.50
N GLU A 266 -21.78 -10.45 -37.71
CA GLU A 266 -21.44 -11.86 -37.93
C GLU A 266 -20.00 -12.17 -37.46
N GLY A 267 -19.04 -11.29 -37.72
CA GLY A 267 -17.68 -11.37 -37.23
C GLY A 267 -17.63 -11.42 -35.70
N LEU A 268 -18.38 -10.55 -35.03
CA LEU A 268 -18.51 -10.52 -33.58
C LEU A 268 -19.16 -11.81 -33.04
N LYS A 269 -20.29 -12.23 -33.61
CA LYS A 269 -21.00 -13.45 -33.24
C LYS A 269 -20.10 -14.68 -33.36
N ASN A 270 -19.33 -14.78 -34.44
CA ASN A 270 -18.42 -15.89 -34.67
C ASN A 270 -17.25 -15.88 -33.67
N ALA A 271 -16.70 -14.70 -33.35
CA ALA A 271 -15.62 -14.56 -32.35
C ALA A 271 -16.08 -14.90 -30.92
N TRP A 272 -17.34 -14.58 -30.59
CA TRP A 272 -17.93 -14.87 -29.28
C TRP A 272 -18.64 -16.21 -29.24
N LYS A 273 -18.71 -16.93 -30.37
CA LYS A 273 -19.36 -18.24 -30.50
C LYS A 273 -18.71 -19.27 -29.58
N GLN A 274 -19.55 -20.07 -28.94
CA GLN A 274 -19.12 -21.03 -27.93
C GLN A 274 -19.22 -22.46 -28.39
N SER A 275 -18.45 -23.35 -27.73
CA SER A 275 -18.63 -24.78 -27.79
C SER A 275 -20.00 -25.22 -27.20
N ARG A 276 -20.55 -26.33 -27.65
CA ARG A 276 -21.83 -26.87 -27.17
C ARG A 276 -21.88 -26.92 -25.64
N ASN A 277 -22.92 -26.30 -25.07
CA ASN A 277 -23.22 -26.36 -23.65
C ASN A 277 -24.02 -27.61 -23.32
N PHE A 278 -23.56 -28.42 -22.39
CA PHE A 278 -24.37 -29.52 -21.83
C PHE A 278 -24.57 -29.29 -20.32
N CYS A 279 -25.76 -29.66 -19.84
CA CYS A 279 -26.10 -29.54 -18.43
C CYS A 279 -25.20 -30.45 -17.58
N VAL A 280 -24.47 -29.85 -16.65
CA VAL A 280 -23.55 -30.56 -15.74
C VAL A 280 -24.22 -30.77 -14.38
N LEU A 281 -25.07 -29.82 -13.97
CA LEU A 281 -25.75 -29.86 -12.69
C LEU A 281 -27.15 -29.26 -12.85
N SER A 282 -28.19 -30.04 -12.52
CA SER A 282 -29.59 -29.58 -12.48
C SER A 282 -30.05 -29.40 -11.05
N GLY A 283 -30.82 -28.35 -10.79
CA GLY A 283 -31.44 -28.07 -9.50
C GLY A 283 -32.86 -28.56 -9.33
N GLU A 284 -33.39 -29.43 -10.22
CA GLU A 284 -34.70 -30.05 -10.04
C GLU A 284 -34.81 -30.83 -8.73
N LYS A 285 -33.74 -31.50 -8.33
CA LYS A 285 -33.65 -32.29 -7.09
C LYS A 285 -32.28 -32.11 -6.44
N GLY A 286 -32.18 -32.46 -5.15
CA GLY A 286 -30.89 -32.61 -4.48
C GLY A 286 -30.40 -31.41 -3.68
N TRP A 287 -31.18 -30.36 -3.58
CA TRP A 287 -30.85 -29.26 -2.68
C TRP A 287 -30.85 -29.70 -1.22
N LYS A 288 -29.91 -29.18 -0.44
CA LYS A 288 -29.74 -29.50 0.98
C LYS A 288 -29.69 -28.21 1.80
N LEU A 289 -30.18 -28.30 3.04
CA LEU A 289 -30.16 -27.22 4.03
C LEU A 289 -28.83 -27.20 4.79
N PHE A 290 -28.32 -26.01 5.04
CA PHE A 290 -27.25 -25.77 5.98
C PHE A 290 -27.65 -24.70 6.99
N CYS A 291 -27.48 -24.99 8.28
CA CYS A 291 -27.67 -24.07 9.41
C CYS A 291 -26.47 -24.14 10.35
N SER A 292 -26.02 -22.99 10.84
CA SER A 292 -24.97 -22.92 11.84
C SER A 292 -25.27 -21.82 12.89
N GLY A 293 -24.65 -21.92 14.06
CA GLY A 293 -24.89 -20.99 15.16
C GLY A 293 -26.36 -20.97 15.59
N ASN A 294 -26.89 -19.76 15.71
CA ASN A 294 -28.30 -19.53 16.12
C ASN A 294 -29.28 -19.52 14.93
N ALA A 295 -28.82 -19.73 13.71
CA ALA A 295 -29.68 -19.79 12.54
C ALA A 295 -30.59 -21.04 12.57
N ARG A 296 -31.82 -20.89 12.10
CA ARG A 296 -32.80 -21.98 11.95
C ARG A 296 -33.52 -21.79 10.62
N GLY A 297 -33.73 -22.87 9.89
CA GLY A 297 -34.40 -22.80 8.59
C GLY A 297 -35.06 -24.10 8.19
N ALA A 298 -35.96 -24.00 7.22
CA ALA A 298 -36.58 -25.12 6.52
C ALA A 298 -36.35 -24.97 5.02
N LEU A 299 -36.10 -26.05 4.34
CA LEU A 299 -35.97 -26.14 2.91
C LEU A 299 -37.11 -27.01 2.37
N GLU A 300 -37.94 -26.46 1.50
CA GLU A 300 -39.13 -27.10 0.96
C GLU A 300 -39.02 -27.28 -0.57
N ASP A 301 -39.30 -28.49 -1.05
CA ASP A 301 -39.58 -28.74 -2.44
C ASP A 301 -41.04 -28.32 -2.74
N ARG A 302 -41.21 -27.29 -3.52
CA ARG A 302 -42.52 -26.68 -3.83
C ARG A 302 -43.22 -27.32 -5.03
N GLN A 303 -42.79 -28.50 -5.49
CA GLN A 303 -43.21 -29.11 -6.78
C GLN A 303 -42.83 -28.21 -7.97
N ASN A 304 -42.79 -28.78 -9.18
CA ASN A 304 -42.39 -28.09 -10.42
C ASN A 304 -40.94 -27.55 -10.44
N GLY A 305 -40.00 -28.19 -9.75
CA GLY A 305 -38.59 -27.78 -9.74
C GLY A 305 -38.29 -26.44 -9.03
N SER A 306 -39.22 -25.99 -8.17
CA SER A 306 -39.04 -24.79 -7.33
C SER A 306 -38.70 -25.21 -5.90
N TRP A 307 -37.72 -24.55 -5.29
CA TRP A 307 -37.23 -24.77 -3.91
C TRP A 307 -37.35 -23.51 -3.10
N GLN A 308 -37.88 -23.58 -1.87
CA GLN A 308 -37.97 -22.47 -0.96
C GLN A 308 -37.11 -22.70 0.28
N LEU A 309 -36.22 -21.75 0.57
CA LEU A 309 -35.53 -21.63 1.83
C LEU A 309 -36.21 -20.54 2.68
N ASP A 310 -36.70 -20.90 3.84
CA ASP A 310 -37.30 -19.99 4.81
C ASP A 310 -36.65 -20.19 6.18
N GLY A 311 -36.56 -19.11 6.99
CA GLY A 311 -36.01 -19.24 8.33
C GLY A 311 -35.55 -17.94 8.95
N ARG A 312 -34.94 -18.13 10.12
CA ARG A 312 -34.29 -17.07 10.90
C ARG A 312 -32.79 -17.11 10.61
N PRO A 313 -32.22 -16.08 9.96
CA PRO A 313 -30.78 -16.00 9.72
C PRO A 313 -29.99 -15.81 11.01
N GLY A 314 -28.70 -16.11 10.95
CA GLY A 314 -27.71 -15.75 11.96
C GLY A 314 -27.04 -14.39 11.65
N PRO A 315 -26.02 -14.03 12.44
CA PRO A 315 -25.28 -12.77 12.23
C PRO A 315 -24.47 -12.74 10.92
N ASP A 316 -24.07 -13.90 10.44
CA ASP A 316 -23.34 -14.03 9.19
C ASP A 316 -24.21 -14.50 8.04
N PRO A 317 -24.02 -14.02 6.81
CA PRO A 317 -24.83 -14.41 5.65
C PRO A 317 -24.87 -15.92 5.35
N TRP A 318 -23.81 -16.65 5.69
CA TRP A 318 -23.69 -18.09 5.49
C TRP A 318 -24.27 -18.97 6.59
N ASN A 319 -24.73 -18.38 7.71
CA ASN A 319 -25.29 -19.17 8.82
C ASN A 319 -26.56 -19.94 8.44
N LEU A 320 -27.30 -19.46 7.44
CA LEU A 320 -28.42 -20.13 6.81
C LEU A 320 -28.21 -20.16 5.30
N ALA A 321 -28.17 -21.35 4.70
CA ALA A 321 -27.93 -21.52 3.28
C ALA A 321 -28.62 -22.77 2.73
N MET A 322 -28.85 -22.77 1.44
CA MET A 322 -29.15 -23.98 0.67
C MET A 322 -28.00 -24.28 -0.29
N TYR A 323 -27.72 -25.56 -0.52
CA TYR A 323 -26.65 -25.95 -1.41
C TYR A 323 -27.01 -27.17 -2.24
N LEU A 324 -26.42 -27.23 -3.44
CA LEU A 324 -26.54 -28.36 -4.37
C LEU A 324 -25.16 -29.02 -4.51
N PRO A 325 -25.00 -30.29 -4.07
CA PRO A 325 -23.75 -31.03 -4.24
C PRO A 325 -23.40 -31.18 -5.72
N ALA A 326 -22.21 -30.83 -6.11
CA ALA A 326 -21.68 -31.00 -7.47
C ALA A 326 -20.69 -32.18 -7.55
N GLU A 327 -20.31 -32.72 -6.39
CA GLU A 327 -19.38 -33.88 -6.28
C GLU A 327 -18.16 -33.72 -7.22
N ASN A 328 -17.96 -34.67 -8.14
CA ASN A 328 -16.87 -34.69 -9.13
C ASN A 328 -17.31 -34.19 -10.53
N LYS A 329 -18.47 -33.54 -10.64
CA LYS A 329 -19.00 -33.07 -11.92
C LYS A 329 -18.29 -31.81 -12.46
N LEU A 330 -17.70 -31.02 -11.56
CA LEU A 330 -17.02 -29.79 -11.94
C LEU A 330 -15.50 -29.99 -12.04
N CYS A 331 -14.89 -29.42 -13.06
CA CYS A 331 -13.46 -29.52 -13.31
C CYS A 331 -12.74 -28.19 -13.01
N PRO A 332 -11.57 -28.24 -12.32
CA PRO A 332 -10.76 -27.06 -12.11
C PRO A 332 -10.30 -26.42 -13.43
N GLY A 333 -10.27 -25.09 -13.49
CA GLY A 333 -9.84 -24.36 -14.67
C GLY A 333 -10.83 -24.34 -15.85
N GLN A 334 -11.98 -25.02 -15.73
CA GLN A 334 -13.02 -25.04 -16.77
C GLN A 334 -14.05 -23.94 -16.57
N GLU A 335 -14.68 -23.52 -17.66
CA GLU A 335 -15.75 -22.52 -17.69
C GLU A 335 -17.11 -23.21 -17.59
N TYR A 336 -17.98 -22.58 -16.82
CA TYR A 336 -19.37 -22.98 -16.64
C TYR A 336 -20.29 -21.78 -16.65
N THR A 337 -21.55 -21.98 -16.97
CA THR A 337 -22.62 -21.00 -16.87
C THR A 337 -23.69 -21.50 -15.92
N VAL A 338 -24.11 -20.64 -15.00
CA VAL A 338 -25.23 -20.88 -14.09
C VAL A 338 -26.44 -20.08 -14.58
N ARG A 339 -27.61 -20.75 -14.64
CA ARG A 339 -28.89 -20.13 -14.97
C ARG A 339 -29.90 -20.52 -13.91
N PHE A 340 -30.71 -19.59 -13.43
CA PHE A 340 -31.81 -19.84 -12.53
C PHE A 340 -32.73 -18.63 -12.42
N GLN A 341 -33.94 -18.84 -11.90
CA GLN A 341 -34.80 -17.77 -11.45
C GLN A 341 -34.84 -17.72 -9.93
N VAL A 342 -34.86 -16.52 -9.37
CA VAL A 342 -34.87 -16.32 -7.91
C VAL A 342 -35.80 -15.18 -7.54
N ARG A 343 -36.49 -15.31 -6.38
CA ARG A 343 -37.23 -14.24 -5.75
C ARG A 343 -37.19 -14.35 -4.22
N SER A 344 -37.61 -13.32 -3.52
CA SER A 344 -37.79 -13.35 -2.06
C SER A 344 -39.06 -12.65 -1.66
N ARG A 345 -39.74 -13.10 -0.59
CA ARG A 345 -40.95 -12.43 -0.09
C ARG A 345 -40.75 -10.98 0.32
N LYS A 346 -39.52 -10.58 0.65
CA LYS A 346 -39.11 -9.20 0.95
C LYS A 346 -37.84 -8.90 0.20
N ALA A 347 -37.67 -7.66 -0.24
CA ALA A 347 -36.41 -7.24 -0.84
C ALA A 347 -35.25 -7.50 0.13
N LYS A 348 -34.23 -8.17 -0.33
CA LYS A 348 -33.03 -8.54 0.46
C LYS A 348 -31.84 -8.83 -0.44
N THR A 349 -30.71 -9.05 0.16
CA THR A 349 -29.47 -9.44 -0.51
C THR A 349 -29.12 -10.88 -0.16
N ILE A 350 -28.76 -11.66 -1.17
CA ILE A 350 -28.26 -13.03 -1.05
C ILE A 350 -26.88 -13.15 -1.69
N ARG A 351 -26.20 -14.28 -1.46
CA ARG A 351 -24.94 -14.59 -2.12
C ARG A 351 -24.99 -15.95 -2.78
N THR A 352 -24.27 -16.11 -3.88
CA THR A 352 -24.11 -17.42 -4.55
C THR A 352 -22.66 -17.69 -4.87
N TYR A 353 -22.25 -18.94 -4.80
CA TYR A 353 -20.87 -19.36 -5.11
C TYR A 353 -20.72 -20.87 -5.26
N VAL A 354 -19.64 -21.31 -5.87
CA VAL A 354 -19.14 -22.69 -5.80
C VAL A 354 -17.99 -22.74 -4.81
N LYS A 355 -18.06 -23.64 -3.82
CA LYS A 355 -17.01 -23.87 -2.84
C LYS A 355 -16.61 -25.35 -2.72
N LEU A 356 -15.46 -25.58 -2.10
CA LEU A 356 -15.01 -26.91 -1.66
C LEU A 356 -15.81 -27.37 -0.43
N THR A 357 -16.11 -28.67 -0.36
CA THR A 357 -16.92 -29.24 0.74
C THR A 357 -16.13 -29.60 1.98
N LYS A 358 -14.78 -29.62 1.89
CA LYS A 358 -13.86 -29.87 3.00
C LYS A 358 -13.02 -28.63 3.30
N ALA A 359 -12.51 -28.52 4.53
CA ALA A 359 -11.61 -27.44 4.93
C ALA A 359 -10.44 -27.29 3.94
N PRO A 360 -10.07 -26.06 3.61
CA PRO A 360 -10.48 -24.77 4.16
C PRO A 360 -11.78 -24.18 3.57
N TYR A 361 -12.67 -24.97 2.96
CA TYR A 361 -13.96 -24.55 2.38
C TYR A 361 -13.83 -23.42 1.35
N LYS A 362 -12.73 -23.40 0.62
CA LYS A 362 -12.37 -22.34 -0.34
C LYS A 362 -13.45 -22.15 -1.41
N ILE A 363 -13.85 -20.91 -1.66
CA ILE A 363 -14.67 -20.53 -2.82
C ILE A 363 -13.78 -20.67 -4.07
N VAL A 364 -14.29 -21.42 -5.06
CA VAL A 364 -13.56 -21.73 -6.29
C VAL A 364 -14.18 -21.10 -7.54
N GLY A 365 -15.33 -20.43 -7.41
CA GLY A 365 -15.98 -19.73 -8.52
C GLY A 365 -17.40 -19.29 -8.20
N PHE A 366 -18.02 -18.57 -9.14
CA PHE A 366 -19.40 -18.11 -9.08
C PHE A 366 -19.72 -17.25 -7.83
N PHE A 367 -18.74 -16.54 -7.30
CA PHE A 367 -18.97 -15.65 -6.16
C PHE A 367 -19.71 -14.39 -6.62
N GLN A 368 -20.97 -14.28 -6.22
CA GLN A 368 -21.79 -13.08 -6.36
C GLN A 368 -22.13 -12.58 -4.96
N ASP A 369 -21.43 -11.55 -4.51
CA ASP A 369 -21.70 -10.89 -3.25
C ASP A 369 -22.68 -9.74 -3.48
N GLY A 370 -23.82 -9.77 -2.77
CA GLY A 370 -24.78 -8.69 -2.87
C GLY A 370 -25.82 -8.84 -4.00
N LEU A 371 -26.18 -10.05 -4.39
CA LEU A 371 -27.30 -10.26 -5.32
C LEU A 371 -28.62 -9.80 -4.70
N SER A 372 -29.15 -8.67 -5.18
CA SER A 372 -30.45 -8.15 -4.74
C SER A 372 -31.60 -8.94 -5.33
N VAL A 373 -32.49 -9.42 -4.47
CA VAL A 373 -33.71 -10.17 -4.81
C VAL A 373 -34.94 -9.48 -4.24
N THR A 374 -36.05 -9.52 -5.02
CA THR A 374 -37.32 -8.85 -4.75
C THR A 374 -38.46 -9.87 -4.80
N PRO A 375 -39.73 -9.49 -4.53
CA PRO A 375 -40.87 -10.38 -4.70
C PRO A 375 -41.11 -10.86 -6.15
N GLU A 376 -40.63 -10.14 -7.14
CA GLU A 376 -40.71 -10.55 -8.54
C GLU A 376 -39.60 -11.58 -8.88
N TRP A 377 -39.93 -12.50 -9.80
CA TRP A 377 -38.92 -13.44 -10.31
C TRP A 377 -37.85 -12.70 -11.13
N LYS A 378 -36.62 -12.86 -10.74
CA LYS A 378 -35.43 -12.34 -11.40
C LYS A 378 -34.71 -13.48 -12.12
N ASN A 379 -34.45 -13.31 -13.41
CA ASN A 379 -33.60 -14.22 -14.18
C ASN A 379 -32.13 -13.94 -13.84
N ILE A 380 -31.38 -14.97 -13.51
CA ILE A 380 -29.95 -14.93 -13.26
C ILE A 380 -29.25 -15.82 -14.26
N GLU A 381 -28.31 -15.24 -14.98
CA GLU A 381 -27.40 -15.97 -15.85
C GLU A 381 -26.02 -15.34 -15.75
N TYR A 382 -25.01 -16.12 -15.39
CA TYR A 382 -23.63 -15.69 -15.40
C TYR A 382 -22.67 -16.86 -15.56
N SER A 383 -21.49 -16.59 -16.14
CA SER A 383 -20.45 -17.57 -16.40
C SER A 383 -19.23 -17.28 -15.54
N ALA A 384 -18.52 -18.33 -15.13
CA ALA A 384 -17.26 -18.21 -14.42
C ALA A 384 -16.33 -19.37 -14.77
N ARG A 385 -15.02 -19.09 -14.70
CA ARG A 385 -13.99 -20.12 -14.73
C ARG A 385 -13.69 -20.54 -13.28
N LEU A 386 -13.75 -21.83 -12.99
CA LEU A 386 -13.38 -22.32 -11.66
C LEU A 386 -11.88 -22.22 -11.44
N SER A 387 -11.48 -21.76 -10.25
CA SER A 387 -10.08 -21.78 -9.85
C SER A 387 -9.57 -23.22 -9.65
N ASN A 388 -8.26 -23.39 -9.62
CA ASN A 388 -7.65 -24.70 -9.45
C ASN A 388 -7.92 -25.28 -8.06
N PHE A 389 -8.26 -26.57 -8.01
CA PHE A 389 -8.41 -27.38 -6.81
C PHE A 389 -8.06 -28.85 -7.13
N ASP A 390 -7.70 -29.62 -6.12
CA ASP A 390 -7.42 -31.06 -6.27
C ASP A 390 -8.73 -31.85 -6.28
N ARG A 391 -9.14 -32.25 -7.46
CA ARG A 391 -10.40 -32.96 -7.69
C ARG A 391 -10.44 -34.39 -7.08
N GLU A 392 -9.29 -35.00 -6.86
CA GLU A 392 -9.21 -36.32 -6.25
C GLU A 392 -9.42 -36.27 -4.73
N LYS A 393 -9.04 -35.19 -4.10
CA LYS A 393 -9.13 -34.99 -2.64
C LYS A 393 -10.33 -34.19 -2.18
N GLN A 394 -10.93 -33.37 -3.07
CA GLN A 394 -11.95 -32.40 -2.71
C GLN A 394 -13.13 -32.45 -3.69
N THR A 395 -14.34 -32.38 -3.14
CA THR A 395 -15.57 -32.23 -3.88
C THR A 395 -16.09 -30.82 -3.81
N THR A 396 -17.01 -30.47 -4.70
CA THR A 396 -17.55 -29.11 -4.82
C THR A 396 -19.07 -29.10 -4.58
N GLN A 397 -19.59 -27.91 -4.24
CA GLN A 397 -21.03 -27.65 -4.15
C GLN A 397 -21.33 -26.23 -4.63
N PHE A 398 -22.48 -26.03 -5.28
CA PHE A 398 -23.05 -24.72 -5.49
C PHE A 398 -23.83 -24.33 -4.23
N THR A 399 -23.66 -23.10 -3.74
CA THR A 399 -24.27 -22.61 -2.50
C THR A 399 -24.97 -21.28 -2.74
N LEU A 400 -26.16 -21.13 -2.14
CA LEU A 400 -26.90 -19.89 -2.01
C LEU A 400 -27.04 -19.57 -0.52
N ASP A 401 -26.38 -18.49 -0.08
CA ASP A 401 -26.53 -17.99 1.28
C ASP A 401 -27.78 -17.13 1.39
N PHE A 402 -28.52 -17.31 2.49
CA PHE A 402 -29.78 -16.61 2.75
C PHE A 402 -29.62 -15.10 3.01
N GLY A 403 -28.41 -14.67 3.44
CA GLY A 403 -28.18 -13.31 3.90
C GLY A 403 -28.55 -13.11 5.37
N THR A 404 -28.49 -11.87 5.84
CA THR A 404 -28.75 -11.49 7.23
C THR A 404 -30.18 -10.99 7.48
N ASP A 405 -30.92 -10.68 6.39
CA ASP A 405 -32.27 -10.15 6.47
C ASP A 405 -33.33 -11.28 6.43
N PRO A 406 -34.47 -11.13 7.11
CA PRO A 406 -35.56 -12.12 7.03
C PRO A 406 -36.28 -12.08 5.67
N GLY A 407 -36.96 -13.16 5.34
CA GLY A 407 -37.77 -13.28 4.13
C GLY A 407 -37.41 -14.52 3.33
N ALA A 408 -38.40 -15.39 3.07
CA ALA A 408 -38.18 -16.61 2.32
C ALA A 408 -37.61 -16.34 0.92
N VAL A 409 -36.65 -17.16 0.50
CA VAL A 409 -36.03 -17.13 -0.84
C VAL A 409 -36.52 -18.34 -1.62
N GLU A 410 -37.00 -18.11 -2.83
CA GLU A 410 -37.38 -19.17 -3.76
C GLU A 410 -36.44 -19.17 -4.96
N ILE A 411 -36.02 -20.36 -5.39
CA ILE A 411 -35.23 -20.61 -6.60
C ILE A 411 -35.94 -21.66 -7.49
N ARG A 412 -35.89 -21.47 -8.81
CA ARG A 412 -36.39 -22.46 -9.77
C ARG A 412 -35.56 -22.46 -11.05
N ASN A 413 -35.75 -23.53 -11.86
CA ASN A 413 -35.09 -23.66 -13.16
C ASN A 413 -33.56 -23.54 -13.07
N PHE A 414 -32.98 -24.06 -11.98
CA PHE A 414 -31.53 -24.00 -11.81
C PHE A 414 -30.86 -25.03 -12.72
N GLU A 415 -29.92 -24.54 -13.49
CA GLU A 415 -28.98 -25.37 -14.25
C GLU A 415 -27.58 -24.78 -14.27
N MET A 416 -26.59 -25.65 -14.26
CA MET A 416 -25.20 -25.28 -14.54
C MET A 416 -24.75 -26.04 -15.77
N VAL A 417 -24.36 -25.31 -16.79
CA VAL A 417 -23.93 -25.88 -18.07
C VAL A 417 -22.44 -25.64 -18.29
N SER A 418 -21.81 -26.52 -19.08
CA SER A 418 -20.41 -26.37 -19.46
C SER A 418 -20.23 -25.20 -20.45
N GLY A 419 -19.10 -24.48 -20.33
CA GLY A 419 -18.80 -23.33 -21.17
C GLY A 419 -19.43 -22.01 -20.69
N SER A 420 -19.05 -20.92 -21.32
CA SER A 420 -19.61 -19.58 -21.09
C SER A 420 -20.73 -19.26 -22.09
N VAL A 421 -21.61 -18.30 -21.78
CA VAL A 421 -22.71 -17.92 -22.66
C VAL A 421 -22.26 -16.80 -23.60
N ASN A 422 -22.79 -16.83 -24.82
CA ASN A 422 -22.70 -15.67 -25.71
C ASN A 422 -23.64 -14.59 -25.19
N HIS A 423 -23.07 -13.43 -24.81
CA HIS A 423 -23.86 -12.32 -24.26
C HIS A 423 -24.48 -11.40 -25.32
N LEU A 424 -24.33 -11.70 -26.60
CA LEU A 424 -24.96 -10.94 -27.67
C LEU A 424 -26.42 -11.34 -27.79
N SER A 425 -27.33 -10.46 -27.40
CA SER A 425 -28.76 -10.63 -27.50
C SER A 425 -29.26 -10.29 -28.91
N GLU A 426 -30.49 -10.67 -29.26
CA GLU A 426 -31.10 -10.37 -30.59
C GLU A 426 -31.31 -8.88 -30.82
N ASP A 427 -31.48 -8.10 -29.76
CA ASP A 427 -31.60 -6.67 -29.76
C ASP A 427 -30.28 -5.91 -29.87
N GLU A 428 -29.14 -6.62 -29.72
CA GLU A 428 -27.79 -6.03 -29.78
C GLU A 428 -27.17 -6.17 -31.18
N SER A 429 -26.53 -5.10 -31.64
CA SER A 429 -25.70 -5.10 -32.84
C SER A 429 -24.64 -3.99 -32.76
N LEU A 430 -23.61 -4.08 -33.60
CA LEU A 430 -22.57 -3.04 -33.66
C LEU A 430 -23.16 -1.68 -34.08
N GLU A 431 -24.34 -1.64 -34.69
CA GLU A 431 -25.05 -0.39 -35.03
C GLU A 431 -25.90 0.11 -33.85
N ARG A 432 -26.67 -0.76 -33.20
CA ARG A 432 -27.59 -0.40 -32.10
C ARG A 432 -26.90 -0.27 -30.74
N GLY A 433 -25.76 -0.88 -30.58
CA GLY A 433 -24.98 -0.90 -29.32
C GLY A 433 -24.88 -2.32 -28.74
N ILE A 434 -23.73 -2.59 -28.10
CA ILE A 434 -23.44 -3.86 -27.42
C ILE A 434 -23.31 -3.57 -25.94
N ARG A 435 -24.08 -4.23 -25.11
CA ARG A 435 -24.04 -4.07 -23.65
C ARG A 435 -22.67 -4.47 -23.06
N ILE A 436 -22.28 -3.80 -22.01
CA ILE A 436 -21.09 -4.16 -21.23
C ILE A 436 -21.34 -5.54 -20.58
N PRO A 437 -20.41 -6.49 -20.72
CA PRO A 437 -20.55 -7.79 -20.11
C PRO A 437 -20.80 -7.68 -18.59
N PRO A 438 -21.81 -8.36 -18.02
CA PRO A 438 -22.10 -8.27 -16.59
C PRO A 438 -20.97 -8.84 -15.74
N PRO A 439 -20.89 -8.49 -14.44
CA PRO A 439 -19.95 -9.09 -13.52
C PRO A 439 -20.05 -10.61 -13.51
N GLY A 440 -18.90 -11.31 -13.47
CA GLY A 440 -18.84 -12.76 -13.52
C GLY A 440 -18.86 -13.36 -14.92
N THR A 441 -18.94 -12.52 -15.97
CA THR A 441 -18.71 -12.99 -17.34
C THR A 441 -17.28 -13.55 -17.48
N CYS A 442 -17.12 -14.57 -18.32
CA CYS A 442 -15.82 -15.10 -18.72
C CYS A 442 -15.84 -15.43 -20.24
N GLY A 443 -14.71 -15.85 -20.78
CA GLY A 443 -14.61 -16.21 -22.19
C GLY A 443 -14.31 -15.01 -23.12
N PRO A 444 -14.64 -15.10 -24.43
CA PRO A 444 -14.23 -14.12 -25.42
C PRO A 444 -14.73 -12.70 -25.14
N ALA A 445 -16.00 -12.54 -24.73
CA ALA A 445 -16.58 -11.24 -24.42
C ALA A 445 -15.87 -10.54 -23.25
N GLU A 446 -15.50 -11.30 -22.21
CA GLU A 446 -14.73 -10.78 -21.08
C GLU A 446 -13.32 -10.38 -21.49
N ARG A 447 -12.64 -11.22 -22.31
CA ARG A 447 -11.32 -10.86 -22.83
C ARG A 447 -11.33 -9.58 -23.66
N ASP A 448 -12.36 -9.39 -24.48
CA ASP A 448 -12.54 -8.16 -25.25
C ASP A 448 -12.79 -6.96 -24.35
N TYR A 449 -13.59 -7.14 -23.30
CA TYR A 449 -13.86 -6.07 -22.34
C TYR A 449 -12.59 -5.65 -21.57
N GLN A 450 -11.81 -6.61 -21.10
CA GLN A 450 -10.53 -6.30 -20.44
C GLN A 450 -9.51 -5.64 -21.39
N ALA A 451 -9.49 -6.07 -22.66
CA ALA A 451 -8.65 -5.45 -23.68
C ALA A 451 -9.11 -4.00 -23.98
N PHE A 452 -10.42 -3.76 -24.04
CA PHE A 452 -10.99 -2.41 -24.18
C PHE A 452 -10.61 -1.50 -23.00
N LEU A 453 -10.72 -2.00 -21.76
CA LEU A 453 -10.33 -1.22 -20.58
C LEU A 453 -8.84 -0.84 -20.64
N LEU A 454 -7.98 -1.81 -20.95
CA LEU A 454 -6.54 -1.57 -21.06
C LEU A 454 -6.21 -0.57 -22.18
N GLU A 455 -6.83 -0.73 -23.38
CA GLU A 455 -6.63 0.21 -24.50
C GLU A 455 -7.11 1.62 -24.13
N THR A 456 -8.23 1.74 -23.42
CA THR A 456 -8.78 3.03 -22.95
C THR A 456 -7.83 3.74 -22.01
N GLU A 457 -7.30 3.04 -21.00
CA GLU A 457 -6.28 3.58 -20.09
C GLU A 457 -5.00 3.97 -20.83
N MET A 458 -4.46 3.05 -21.65
CA MET A 458 -3.21 3.30 -22.38
C MET A 458 -3.31 4.50 -23.30
N ASN A 459 -4.43 4.65 -24.02
CA ASN A 459 -4.63 5.79 -24.91
C ASN A 459 -4.68 7.11 -24.14
N THR A 460 -5.39 7.15 -23.01
CA THR A 460 -5.48 8.35 -22.18
C THR A 460 -4.12 8.72 -21.55
N VAL A 461 -3.41 7.76 -21.03
CA VAL A 461 -2.06 7.98 -20.45
C VAL A 461 -1.08 8.44 -21.55
N LYS A 462 -1.10 7.79 -22.72
CA LYS A 462 -0.25 8.17 -23.86
C LYS A 462 -0.52 9.61 -24.32
N ASP A 463 -1.78 9.99 -24.39
CA ASP A 463 -2.22 11.32 -24.81
C ASP A 463 -1.76 12.40 -23.81
N LEU A 464 -2.02 12.19 -22.51
CA LEU A 464 -1.57 13.10 -21.45
C LEU A 464 -0.04 13.22 -21.43
N ARG A 465 0.67 12.09 -21.46
CA ARG A 465 2.14 12.06 -21.50
C ARG A 465 2.69 12.82 -22.73
N SER A 466 2.10 12.59 -23.92
CA SER A 466 2.49 13.27 -25.15
C SER A 466 2.28 14.78 -25.07
N CYS A 467 1.19 15.20 -24.46
CA CYS A 467 0.89 16.61 -24.20
C CYS A 467 1.96 17.26 -23.32
N LEU A 468 2.36 16.60 -22.23
CA LEU A 468 3.42 17.10 -21.33
C LEU A 468 4.79 17.14 -22.01
N ARG A 469 5.13 16.11 -22.81
CA ARG A 469 6.39 16.10 -23.59
C ARG A 469 6.42 17.21 -24.64
N ALA A 470 5.29 17.46 -25.32
CA ALA A 470 5.16 18.56 -26.27
C ALA A 470 5.34 19.94 -25.62
N ALA A 471 4.95 20.08 -24.35
CA ALA A 471 5.19 21.29 -23.55
C ALA A 471 6.63 21.42 -23.03
N GLY A 472 7.54 20.53 -23.43
CA GLY A 472 8.97 20.52 -23.09
C GLY A 472 9.33 19.84 -21.76
N CYS A 473 8.40 19.17 -21.09
CA CYS A 473 8.69 18.48 -19.85
C CYS A 473 9.65 17.31 -20.07
N ARG A 474 10.81 17.31 -19.36
CA ARG A 474 11.87 16.29 -19.43
C ARG A 474 11.89 15.36 -18.22
N ILE A 475 11.12 15.66 -17.19
CA ILE A 475 11.06 14.92 -15.94
C ILE A 475 10.59 13.47 -16.21
N PRO A 476 11.19 12.44 -15.61
CA PRO A 476 10.67 11.07 -15.65
C PRO A 476 9.22 10.96 -15.17
N ILE A 477 8.38 10.23 -15.92
CA ILE A 477 6.93 10.14 -15.68
C ILE A 477 6.52 8.69 -15.47
N ILE A 478 5.64 8.48 -14.49
CA ILE A 478 4.82 7.27 -14.36
C ILE A 478 3.33 7.62 -14.48
N SER A 479 2.51 6.70 -14.99
CA SER A 479 1.08 6.97 -15.11
C SER A 479 0.35 6.87 -13.78
N THR A 480 0.56 5.79 -13.05
CA THR A 480 0.11 5.53 -11.68
C THR A 480 0.92 4.38 -11.10
N GLN A 481 0.64 3.92 -9.88
CA GLN A 481 1.33 2.78 -9.29
C GLN A 481 0.99 1.48 -10.03
N SER A 482 2.00 0.69 -10.36
CA SER A 482 1.89 -0.48 -11.24
C SER A 482 1.07 -1.63 -10.65
N ASN A 483 0.88 -1.67 -9.34
CA ASN A 483 0.02 -2.65 -8.69
C ASN A 483 -1.49 -2.34 -8.82
N TYR A 484 -1.87 -1.17 -9.38
CA TYR A 484 -3.26 -0.84 -9.72
C TYR A 484 -3.58 -1.32 -11.14
N GLY A 485 -4.59 -2.19 -11.25
CA GLY A 485 -4.96 -2.86 -12.51
C GLY A 485 -4.31 -4.24 -12.70
N ALA A 486 -3.78 -4.84 -11.63
CA ALA A 486 -3.14 -6.15 -11.65
C ALA A 486 -2.07 -6.26 -12.75
N ILE A 487 -1.94 -7.41 -13.43
CA ILE A 487 -0.93 -7.61 -14.49
C ILE A 487 -1.13 -6.69 -15.71
N ALA A 488 -2.36 -6.28 -16.00
CA ALA A 488 -2.64 -5.35 -17.10
C ALA A 488 -2.15 -3.93 -16.76
N GLY A 489 -2.28 -3.52 -15.48
CA GLY A 489 -1.66 -2.29 -14.98
C GLY A 489 -0.14 -2.32 -15.09
N GLN A 490 0.48 -3.44 -14.69
CA GLN A 490 1.93 -3.62 -14.87
C GLN A 490 2.34 -3.56 -16.35
N PHE A 491 1.56 -4.14 -17.25
CA PHE A 491 1.84 -4.06 -18.69
C PHE A 491 1.72 -2.62 -19.23
N ARG A 492 0.70 -1.87 -18.78
CA ARG A 492 0.55 -0.44 -19.10
C ARG A 492 1.80 0.35 -18.69
N GLU A 493 2.28 0.19 -17.44
CA GLU A 493 3.46 0.89 -16.95
C GLU A 493 4.75 0.42 -17.65
N SER A 494 4.83 -0.86 -18.00
CA SER A 494 5.93 -1.40 -18.80
C SER A 494 6.09 -0.67 -20.14
N VAL A 495 4.99 -0.39 -20.81
CA VAL A 495 4.97 0.24 -22.13
C VAL A 495 5.09 1.77 -22.07
N LEU A 496 4.46 2.41 -21.10
CA LEU A 496 4.24 3.85 -21.12
C LEU A 496 5.06 4.65 -20.12
N SER A 497 5.62 4.03 -19.09
CA SER A 497 6.28 4.73 -17.99
C SER A 497 7.80 4.68 -18.06
N ASP A 498 8.46 5.72 -17.57
CA ASP A 498 9.92 5.81 -17.55
C ASP A 498 10.51 5.00 -16.39
N TYR A 499 9.75 4.79 -15.31
CA TYR A 499 10.11 4.01 -14.14
C TYR A 499 8.89 3.22 -13.63
N ILE A 500 9.09 2.31 -12.69
CA ILE A 500 8.02 1.55 -12.03
C ILE A 500 7.88 2.05 -10.61
N ASP A 501 6.64 2.25 -10.18
CA ASP A 501 6.29 2.65 -8.82
C ASP A 501 5.20 1.74 -8.26
N ILE A 502 5.25 1.51 -6.95
CA ILE A 502 4.21 0.80 -6.19
C ILE A 502 3.93 1.48 -4.87
N HIS A 503 2.73 1.23 -4.32
CA HIS A 503 2.42 1.48 -2.91
C HIS A 503 2.35 0.16 -2.16
N ASP A 504 2.94 0.11 -0.98
CA ASP A 504 3.01 -1.12 -0.20
C ASP A 504 3.04 -0.86 1.30
N TYR A 505 1.99 -1.26 2.00
CA TYR A 505 1.82 -1.07 3.44
C TYR A 505 1.82 -2.39 4.19
N PHE A 506 2.63 -2.50 5.23
CA PHE A 506 2.51 -3.63 6.13
C PHE A 506 1.33 -3.42 7.07
N GLN A 507 0.25 -4.20 6.87
CA GLN A 507 -1.01 -4.13 7.64
C GLN A 507 -1.72 -2.76 7.52
N HIS A 508 -2.00 -2.35 6.27
CA HIS A 508 -2.88 -1.21 6.04
C HIS A 508 -4.18 -1.34 6.84
N PRO A 509 -4.57 -0.33 7.65
CA PRO A 509 -5.80 -0.41 8.42
C PRO A 509 -7.05 -0.55 7.55
N VAL A 510 -7.96 -1.41 7.96
CA VAL A 510 -9.35 -1.38 7.49
C VAL A 510 -10.13 -0.47 8.43
N PHE A 511 -10.71 0.59 7.89
CA PHE A 511 -11.45 1.56 8.71
C PHE A 511 -12.92 1.16 8.81
N LYS A 512 -13.39 0.94 10.05
CA LYS A 512 -14.81 0.77 10.37
C LYS A 512 -15.53 2.13 10.46
N PRO A 513 -16.88 2.17 10.47
CA PRO A 513 -17.64 3.40 10.75
C PRO A 513 -17.08 4.15 11.96
N GLY A 514 -17.01 5.49 11.86
CA GLY A 514 -16.36 6.32 12.88
C GLY A 514 -14.85 6.48 12.71
N GLY A 515 -14.24 5.88 11.67
CA GLY A 515 -12.80 5.97 11.40
C GLY A 515 -11.94 5.06 12.28
N VAL A 516 -12.54 4.03 12.89
CA VAL A 516 -11.85 3.09 13.78
C VAL A 516 -10.90 2.19 12.96
N PRO A 517 -9.57 2.25 13.17
CA PRO A 517 -8.63 1.40 12.46
C PRO A 517 -8.67 -0.03 13.01
N VAL A 518 -8.69 -1.01 12.13
CA VAL A 518 -8.57 -2.44 12.45
C VAL A 518 -7.36 -2.99 11.71
N ILE A 519 -6.45 -3.65 12.44
CA ILE A 519 -5.21 -4.22 11.94
C ILE A 519 -4.96 -5.61 12.54
N PRO A 520 -4.20 -6.51 11.90
CA PRO A 520 -3.73 -7.76 12.52
C PRO A 520 -2.79 -7.54 13.72
N ASN A 521 -2.12 -6.38 13.80
CA ASN A 521 -1.20 -5.97 14.86
C ASN A 521 -0.09 -7.00 15.14
N THR A 522 0.65 -7.36 14.09
CA THR A 522 1.82 -8.27 14.15
C THR A 522 3.06 -7.57 13.60
N GLY A 523 4.25 -8.11 13.90
CA GLY A 523 5.54 -7.58 13.44
C GLY A 523 6.02 -8.24 12.14
N ILE A 524 6.84 -7.53 11.40
CA ILE A 524 7.43 -7.98 10.13
C ILE A 524 8.25 -9.26 10.33
N THR A 525 9.01 -9.36 11.42
CA THR A 525 9.90 -10.52 11.67
C THR A 525 9.16 -11.81 11.93
N GLY A 526 7.89 -11.75 12.34
CA GLY A 526 7.03 -12.93 12.56
C GLY A 526 6.09 -13.25 11.38
N ASP A 527 6.13 -12.42 10.34
CA ASP A 527 5.29 -12.59 9.16
C ASP A 527 5.80 -13.73 8.26
N PHE A 528 4.86 -14.51 7.69
CA PHE A 528 5.18 -15.61 6.80
C PHE A 528 5.93 -15.14 5.54
N HIS A 529 5.53 -14.00 5.00
CA HIS A 529 6.16 -13.41 3.83
C HIS A 529 7.41 -12.57 4.16
N GLY A 530 7.64 -12.25 5.45
CA GLY A 530 8.73 -11.38 5.87
C GLY A 530 8.44 -9.89 5.62
N GLY A 531 7.16 -9.54 5.67
CA GLY A 531 6.65 -8.19 5.42
C GLY A 531 6.12 -7.97 4.00
N SER A 532 5.43 -6.86 3.79
CA SER A 532 4.80 -6.54 2.51
C SER A 532 5.81 -6.26 1.39
N LEU A 533 6.92 -5.60 1.70
CA LEU A 533 7.94 -5.23 0.69
C LEU A 533 8.58 -6.44 -0.01
N THR A 534 8.57 -7.63 0.57
CA THR A 534 9.01 -8.86 -0.11
C THR A 534 8.04 -9.24 -1.23
N MET A 535 6.74 -9.03 -1.01
CA MET A 535 5.72 -9.20 -2.04
C MET A 535 5.90 -8.15 -3.14
N GLY A 536 6.11 -6.90 -2.75
CA GLY A 536 6.39 -5.77 -3.65
C GLY A 536 7.64 -5.96 -4.51
N ALA A 537 8.64 -6.69 -4.04
CA ALA A 537 9.91 -6.90 -4.77
C ALA A 537 9.71 -7.55 -6.15
N MET A 538 8.72 -8.43 -6.32
CA MET A 538 8.42 -9.08 -7.61
C MET A 538 7.66 -8.17 -8.59
N LEU A 539 7.23 -6.98 -8.14
CA LEU A 539 6.56 -5.99 -9.02
C LEU A 539 7.56 -5.10 -9.77
N ARG A 540 8.86 -5.27 -9.52
CA ARG A 540 9.93 -4.57 -10.21
C ARG A 540 10.11 -5.10 -11.64
N GLU A 541 10.05 -4.23 -12.63
CA GLU A 541 10.38 -4.58 -14.00
C GLU A 541 11.90 -4.49 -14.24
N LEU A 542 12.46 -5.52 -14.87
CA LEU A 542 13.88 -5.55 -15.22
C LEU A 542 14.22 -4.44 -16.23
N GLY A 543 15.23 -3.64 -15.92
CA GLY A 543 15.71 -2.57 -16.81
C GLY A 543 15.02 -1.22 -16.63
N LYS A 544 14.13 -1.08 -15.61
CA LYS A 544 13.56 0.20 -15.21
C LYS A 544 13.91 0.55 -13.75
N PRO A 545 14.06 1.84 -13.40
CA PRO A 545 14.15 2.25 -12.02
C PRO A 545 12.91 1.79 -11.23
N PHE A 546 13.11 1.39 -9.98
CA PHE A 546 12.02 0.95 -9.12
C PHE A 546 11.86 1.86 -7.91
N VAL A 547 10.65 2.36 -7.74
CA VAL A 547 10.24 3.29 -6.70
C VAL A 547 9.17 2.64 -5.84
N ILE A 548 9.21 2.89 -4.55
CA ILE A 548 8.10 2.67 -3.64
C ILE A 548 7.75 4.05 -3.08
N SER A 549 6.73 4.69 -3.68
CA SER A 549 6.39 6.06 -3.34
C SER A 549 5.53 6.18 -2.08
N GLU A 550 4.95 5.08 -1.60
CA GLU A 550 4.30 5.00 -0.29
C GLU A 550 4.59 3.68 0.39
N SER A 551 5.09 3.73 1.62
CA SER A 551 5.24 2.57 2.50
C SER A 551 5.09 2.97 3.96
N ASN A 552 4.46 2.13 4.78
CA ASN A 552 4.38 2.32 6.22
C ASN A 552 4.02 1.00 6.92
N THR A 553 4.28 0.94 8.22
CA THR A 553 3.61 0.07 9.18
C THR A 553 2.70 0.96 10.01
N PRO A 554 1.43 1.17 9.62
CA PRO A 554 0.58 2.21 10.20
C PRO A 554 0.27 2.01 11.68
N ALA A 555 0.01 3.12 12.40
CA ALA A 555 -0.54 3.04 13.74
C ALA A 555 -1.99 2.50 13.69
N PRO A 556 -2.42 1.77 14.72
CA PRO A 556 -1.78 1.61 16.03
C PRO A 556 -0.84 0.39 16.17
N ASN A 557 -0.23 -0.13 15.11
CA ASN A 557 0.63 -1.30 15.20
C ASN A 557 1.70 -1.17 16.30
N GLU A 558 1.66 -2.05 17.31
CA GLU A 558 2.58 -2.05 18.47
C GLU A 558 3.99 -2.53 18.12
N GLN A 559 4.15 -3.23 16.98
CA GLN A 559 5.36 -3.90 16.56
C GLN A 559 6.05 -3.20 15.38
N ALA A 560 5.81 -1.90 15.22
CA ALA A 560 6.30 -1.11 14.07
C ALA A 560 7.72 -0.57 14.22
N CYS A 561 8.41 -0.78 15.36
CA CYS A 561 9.70 -0.13 15.66
C CYS A 561 10.82 -0.51 14.67
N ASP A 562 10.71 -1.62 13.95
CA ASP A 562 11.70 -2.11 12.99
C ASP A 562 11.41 -1.71 11.53
N MET A 563 10.36 -0.94 11.28
CA MET A 563 9.96 -0.55 9.93
C MET A 563 11.15 0.03 9.14
N PHE A 564 11.79 1.08 9.62
CA PHE A 564 12.89 1.72 8.91
C PHE A 564 14.10 0.80 8.70
N PRO A 565 14.60 0.06 9.71
CA PRO A 565 15.69 -0.89 9.51
C PRO A 565 15.39 -1.96 8.48
N LEU A 566 14.25 -2.66 8.58
CA LEU A 566 13.92 -3.75 7.66
C LEU A 566 13.63 -3.27 6.24
N HIS A 567 12.95 -2.11 6.09
CA HIS A 567 12.75 -1.47 4.79
C HIS A 567 14.09 -1.10 4.13
N SER A 568 15.04 -0.55 4.89
CA SER A 568 16.37 -0.18 4.36
C SER A 568 17.20 -1.40 3.96
N ILE A 569 17.04 -2.52 4.65
CA ILE A 569 17.72 -3.78 4.35
C ILE A 569 17.21 -4.34 3.01
N ILE A 570 15.89 -4.51 2.85
CA ILE A 570 15.34 -5.03 1.61
C ILE A 570 15.59 -4.07 0.44
N TYR A 571 15.46 -2.74 0.64
CA TYR A 571 15.84 -1.72 -0.33
C TYR A 571 17.26 -1.92 -0.85
N SER A 572 18.21 -2.17 0.04
CA SER A 572 19.63 -2.36 -0.29
C SER A 572 19.87 -3.68 -1.03
N ILE A 573 19.32 -4.80 -0.52
CA ILE A 573 19.45 -6.12 -1.16
C ILE A 573 18.87 -6.12 -2.57
N GLN A 574 17.74 -5.44 -2.76
CA GLN A 574 17.04 -5.36 -4.04
C GLN A 574 17.59 -4.28 -4.97
N ASP A 575 18.56 -3.45 -4.54
CA ASP A 575 19.10 -2.33 -5.33
C ASP A 575 18.01 -1.39 -5.89
N TRP A 576 17.04 -1.03 -5.06
CA TRP A 576 15.96 -0.12 -5.45
C TRP A 576 16.45 1.32 -5.57
N ASP A 577 15.74 2.14 -6.36
CA ASP A 577 16.14 3.50 -6.70
C ASP A 577 15.54 4.55 -5.77
N ALA A 578 14.30 4.35 -5.31
CA ALA A 578 13.66 5.26 -4.37
C ALA A 578 12.75 4.52 -3.39
N LEU A 579 12.73 5.01 -2.13
CA LEU A 579 11.83 4.55 -1.08
C LEU A 579 11.32 5.75 -0.29
N PHE A 580 9.99 5.90 -0.26
CA PHE A 580 9.30 6.93 0.49
C PHE A 580 8.39 6.32 1.55
N THR A 581 8.44 6.89 2.74
CA THR A 581 7.45 6.54 3.77
C THR A 581 6.23 7.46 3.71
N TYR A 582 5.05 6.97 4.01
CA TYR A 582 3.80 7.74 4.04
C TYR A 582 3.28 7.85 5.48
N ALA A 583 3.30 9.05 6.09
CA ALA A 583 3.85 10.29 5.66
C ALA A 583 4.57 10.94 6.86
N TYR A 584 5.63 11.71 6.63
CA TYR A 584 6.27 12.46 7.72
C TYR A 584 5.30 13.47 8.32
N LEU A 585 4.64 14.23 7.46
CA LEU A 585 3.66 15.25 7.85
C LEU A 585 2.48 15.26 6.87
N SER A 586 1.25 15.30 7.39
CA SER A 586 0.02 15.32 6.60
C SER A 586 -1.07 16.16 7.27
N TRP A 587 -1.96 16.72 6.47
CA TRP A 587 -3.22 17.37 6.86
C TRP A 587 -3.11 18.56 7.83
N THR A 588 -1.96 19.14 8.09
CA THR A 588 -1.78 20.32 8.95
C THR A 588 -1.07 21.44 8.21
N GLU A 589 -1.50 22.68 8.42
CA GLU A 589 -0.82 23.91 7.97
C GLU A 589 0.17 24.45 9.03
N ASP A 590 0.06 23.98 10.26
CA ASP A 590 1.01 24.27 11.35
C ASP A 590 1.64 22.96 11.84
N PRO A 591 2.93 22.75 11.58
CA PRO A 591 3.62 21.54 11.99
C PRO A 591 3.80 21.39 13.51
N ARG A 592 3.36 22.34 14.31
CA ARG A 592 3.34 22.28 15.78
C ARG A 592 2.01 21.69 16.29
N LEU A 593 0.95 21.76 15.46
CA LEU A 593 -0.39 21.29 15.77
C LEU A 593 -0.68 19.94 15.10
N ILE A 594 0.02 18.91 15.55
CA ILE A 594 -0.11 17.56 14.97
C ILE A 594 -1.25 16.80 15.64
N GLN A 595 -2.14 16.24 14.81
CA GLN A 595 -3.17 15.30 15.25
C GLN A 595 -2.67 13.86 15.16
N THR A 596 -3.25 12.99 15.96
CA THR A 596 -2.94 11.55 15.92
C THR A 596 -3.71 10.88 14.79
N ASP A 597 -3.03 10.35 13.79
CA ASP A 597 -3.61 9.53 12.72
C ASP A 597 -2.82 8.23 12.51
N SER A 598 -3.34 7.34 11.67
CA SER A 598 -2.71 6.03 11.44
C SER A 598 -1.41 6.12 10.64
N PHE A 599 -1.21 7.14 9.82
CA PHE A 599 -0.13 7.16 8.84
C PHE A 599 0.99 8.14 9.18
N MET A 600 0.71 9.18 9.96
CA MET A 600 1.69 10.23 10.27
C MET A 600 2.81 9.69 11.17
N LEU A 601 4.05 9.92 10.74
CA LEU A 601 5.25 9.46 11.42
C LEU A 601 5.80 10.45 12.44
N ALA A 602 5.53 11.76 12.28
CA ALA A 602 6.19 12.83 13.02
C ALA A 602 6.15 12.70 14.56
N LYS A 603 5.20 11.97 15.12
CA LYS A 603 5.09 11.70 16.58
C LYS A 603 5.41 10.25 16.98
N ARG A 604 5.77 9.39 16.02
CA ARG A 604 6.08 7.98 16.27
C ARG A 604 7.55 7.76 16.56
N SER A 605 7.98 8.16 17.76
CA SER A 605 9.41 8.14 18.14
C SER A 605 10.02 6.74 18.08
N ASN A 606 9.28 5.67 18.41
CA ASN A 606 9.78 4.29 18.31
C ASN A 606 10.21 3.89 16.91
N VAL A 607 9.62 4.52 15.88
CA VAL A 607 9.96 4.29 14.47
C VAL A 607 11.07 5.26 14.03
N LEU A 608 10.88 6.56 14.28
CA LEU A 608 11.77 7.63 13.80
C LEU A 608 13.18 7.58 14.38
N VAL A 609 13.39 7.04 15.59
CA VAL A 609 14.74 6.92 16.18
C VAL A 609 15.67 6.02 15.36
N HIS A 610 15.14 5.12 14.55
CA HIS A 610 15.90 4.25 13.65
C HIS A 610 16.09 4.83 12.24
N LEU A 611 15.53 6.00 11.95
CA LEU A 611 15.68 6.64 10.64
C LEU A 611 17.14 6.97 10.28
N PRO A 612 18.01 7.45 11.21
CA PRO A 612 19.45 7.64 10.90
C PRO A 612 20.14 6.35 10.45
N PHE A 613 19.81 5.22 11.06
CA PHE A 613 20.32 3.90 10.64
C PHE A 613 19.91 3.62 9.20
N ALA A 614 18.63 3.75 8.88
CA ALA A 614 18.10 3.46 7.56
C ALA A 614 18.65 4.41 6.49
N ALA A 615 18.72 5.71 6.77
CA ALA A 615 19.26 6.71 5.85
C ALA A 615 20.73 6.45 5.49
N LEU A 616 21.56 6.13 6.47
CA LEU A 616 22.97 5.79 6.24
C LEU A 616 23.10 4.50 5.44
N LEU A 617 22.34 3.45 5.79
CA LEU A 617 22.38 2.16 5.09
C LEU A 617 22.00 2.32 3.59
N CYS A 618 20.90 3.00 3.31
CA CYS A 618 20.42 3.23 1.95
C CYS A 618 21.37 4.12 1.14
N ARG A 619 21.84 5.23 1.75
CA ARG A 619 22.58 6.27 1.03
C ARG A 619 24.07 5.97 0.85
N LYS A 620 24.68 5.24 1.80
CA LYS A 620 26.12 4.87 1.76
C LYS A 620 26.38 3.55 1.05
N LYS A 621 25.34 2.78 0.69
CA LYS A 621 25.45 1.46 0.04
C LYS A 621 26.36 0.48 0.81
N TRP A 622 26.33 0.51 2.15
CA TRP A 622 27.12 -0.40 2.98
C TRP A 622 26.66 -1.85 2.89
N MET A 623 25.38 -2.05 2.64
CA MET A 623 24.84 -3.38 2.35
C MET A 623 24.87 -3.62 0.83
N PRO A 624 25.53 -4.71 0.36
CA PRO A 624 25.59 -5.01 -1.06
C PRO A 624 24.23 -5.49 -1.57
N ALA A 625 23.93 -5.15 -2.81
CA ALA A 625 22.81 -5.74 -3.53
C ALA A 625 23.07 -7.23 -3.80
N ALA A 626 22.00 -8.02 -3.84
CA ALA A 626 22.08 -9.43 -4.20
C ALA A 626 22.54 -9.58 -5.66
N ARG A 627 23.52 -10.48 -5.89
CA ARG A 627 24.03 -10.79 -7.24
C ARG A 627 23.21 -11.87 -7.92
N SER A 628 22.73 -12.84 -7.13
CA SER A 628 21.81 -13.87 -7.63
C SER A 628 20.49 -13.23 -8.00
N LYS A 629 20.04 -13.45 -9.24
CA LYS A 629 18.78 -12.89 -9.75
C LYS A 629 17.70 -13.95 -9.85
N SER A 630 16.47 -13.56 -9.62
CA SER A 630 15.27 -14.38 -9.85
C SER A 630 14.30 -13.55 -10.69
N ILE A 631 14.31 -13.80 -12.00
CA ILE A 631 13.56 -13.02 -12.98
C ILE A 631 12.35 -13.82 -13.43
N LEU A 632 11.14 -13.33 -13.11
CA LEU A 632 9.91 -13.91 -13.59
C LEU A 632 9.64 -13.46 -15.04
N VAL A 633 9.65 -14.40 -15.98
CA VAL A 633 9.32 -14.14 -17.37
C VAL A 633 7.85 -14.40 -17.60
N VAL A 634 7.12 -13.37 -18.04
CA VAL A 634 5.67 -13.42 -18.31
C VAL A 634 5.44 -13.27 -19.81
N PRO A 635 4.93 -14.30 -20.50
CA PRO A 635 4.54 -14.18 -21.90
C PRO A 635 3.44 -13.14 -22.07
N THR A 636 3.61 -12.15 -22.97
CA THR A 636 2.57 -11.10 -23.16
C THR A 636 1.24 -11.67 -23.59
N ARG A 637 1.24 -12.77 -24.36
CA ARG A 637 0.02 -13.50 -24.77
C ARG A 637 -0.76 -14.14 -23.61
N LYS A 638 -0.11 -14.28 -22.41
CA LYS A 638 -0.72 -14.85 -21.21
C LYS A 638 -1.31 -13.79 -20.27
N ILE A 639 -1.13 -12.52 -20.56
CA ILE A 639 -1.68 -11.41 -19.75
C ILE A 639 -3.20 -11.58 -19.53
N PRO A 640 -4.03 -11.89 -20.55
CA PRO A 640 -5.47 -12.09 -20.35
C PRO A 640 -5.81 -13.19 -19.33
N ASP A 641 -5.03 -14.29 -19.29
CA ASP A 641 -5.25 -15.39 -18.36
C ASP A 641 -5.07 -14.97 -16.89
N PHE A 642 -4.21 -13.98 -16.63
CA PHE A 642 -3.96 -13.46 -15.28
C PHE A 642 -4.85 -12.27 -14.94
N VAL A 643 -5.29 -11.50 -15.93
CA VAL A 643 -6.30 -10.46 -15.73
C VAL A 643 -7.60 -11.06 -15.20
N GLU A 644 -8.06 -12.18 -15.79
CA GLU A 644 -9.25 -12.89 -15.30
C GLU A 644 -9.12 -13.34 -13.83
N LYS A 645 -7.91 -13.59 -13.35
CA LYS A 645 -7.61 -13.97 -11.96
C LYS A 645 -7.37 -12.78 -11.03
N ASN A 646 -7.30 -11.58 -11.58
CA ASN A 646 -6.87 -10.39 -10.86
C ASN A 646 -5.47 -10.54 -10.21
N TRP A 647 -4.53 -11.19 -10.91
CA TRP A 647 -3.18 -11.42 -10.42
C TRP A 647 -2.19 -10.44 -11.02
N ASN A 648 -1.23 -10.02 -10.22
CA ASN A 648 -0.01 -9.37 -10.65
C ASN A 648 1.18 -10.35 -10.60
N THR A 649 2.38 -9.89 -10.88
CA THR A 649 3.59 -10.75 -10.91
C THR A 649 3.96 -11.32 -9.54
N SER A 650 3.56 -10.65 -8.45
CA SER A 650 3.77 -11.17 -7.09
C SER A 650 2.89 -12.39 -6.81
N GLU A 651 1.59 -12.35 -7.13
CA GLU A 651 0.69 -13.51 -6.98
C GLU A 651 1.11 -14.66 -7.90
N ILE A 652 1.54 -14.35 -9.13
CA ILE A 652 2.05 -15.36 -10.07
C ILE A 652 3.30 -16.05 -9.49
N SER A 653 4.23 -15.27 -8.92
CA SER A 653 5.43 -15.81 -8.27
C SER A 653 5.09 -16.73 -7.10
N VAL A 654 4.24 -16.24 -6.17
CA VAL A 654 3.80 -17.02 -5.00
C VAL A 654 3.10 -18.31 -5.42
N TYR A 655 2.27 -18.28 -6.46
CA TYR A 655 1.61 -19.47 -7.00
C TYR A 655 2.62 -20.49 -7.56
N LEU A 656 3.60 -20.06 -8.36
CA LEU A 656 4.63 -20.93 -8.91
C LEU A 656 5.55 -21.55 -7.84
N LEU A 657 5.83 -20.77 -6.78
CA LEU A 657 6.66 -21.22 -5.65
C LEU A 657 5.88 -22.07 -4.64
N GLN A 658 4.56 -22.15 -4.75
CA GLN A 658 3.67 -22.75 -3.76
C GLN A 658 3.94 -22.25 -2.33
N GLY A 659 4.22 -20.92 -2.17
CA GLY A 659 4.69 -20.42 -0.90
C GLY A 659 4.73 -18.89 -0.77
N THR A 660 5.90 -18.32 -0.75
CA THR A 660 6.13 -16.91 -0.34
C THR A 660 7.27 -16.26 -1.13
N ASN A 661 7.23 -14.95 -1.24
CA ASN A 661 8.31 -14.13 -1.82
C ASN A 661 9.40 -13.73 -0.79
N ILE A 662 9.46 -14.35 0.40
CA ILE A 662 10.50 -14.06 1.42
C ILE A 662 11.94 -14.24 0.89
N GLY A 663 12.10 -14.99 -0.21
CA GLY A 663 13.36 -15.12 -0.94
C GLY A 663 13.92 -13.80 -1.47
N ALA A 664 13.14 -12.73 -1.48
CA ALA A 664 13.61 -11.38 -1.78
C ALA A 664 14.69 -10.87 -0.81
N TYR A 665 14.80 -11.44 0.39
CA TYR A 665 15.97 -11.20 1.27
C TYR A 665 17.24 -11.96 0.84
N SER A 666 17.13 -12.91 -0.10
CA SER A 666 18.26 -13.76 -0.54
C SER A 666 18.71 -13.51 -1.96
N SER A 667 17.86 -12.95 -2.80
CA SER A 667 18.09 -12.78 -4.24
C SER A 667 17.45 -11.49 -4.73
N TYR A 668 17.99 -10.91 -5.78
CA TYR A 668 17.40 -9.82 -6.53
C TYR A 668 16.17 -10.32 -7.28
N TYR A 669 15.03 -9.68 -7.08
CA TYR A 669 13.76 -10.02 -7.72
C TYR A 669 13.42 -9.03 -8.81
N ALA A 670 12.98 -9.54 -9.97
CA ALA A 670 12.40 -8.75 -11.04
C ALA A 670 11.45 -9.59 -11.89
N PHE A 671 10.62 -8.91 -12.67
CA PHE A 671 9.90 -9.55 -13.76
C PHE A 671 10.27 -8.89 -15.11
N ARG A 672 9.89 -9.53 -16.21
CA ARG A 672 9.83 -8.95 -17.54
C ARG A 672 8.71 -9.55 -18.35
N PHE A 673 8.10 -8.75 -19.21
CA PHE A 673 7.24 -9.25 -20.26
C PHE A 673 8.08 -9.72 -21.45
N ASP A 674 7.72 -10.87 -22.02
CA ASP A 674 8.41 -11.43 -23.19
C ASP A 674 7.38 -11.96 -24.21
N PRO A 675 7.26 -11.32 -25.39
CA PRO A 675 6.32 -11.77 -26.44
C PRO A 675 6.71 -13.12 -27.05
N ARG A 676 7.98 -13.55 -26.92
CA ARG A 676 8.48 -14.81 -27.48
C ARG A 676 8.37 -15.97 -26.51
N ALA A 677 8.20 -15.71 -25.23
CA ALA A 677 8.08 -16.75 -24.23
C ALA A 677 6.78 -17.56 -24.42
N GLU A 678 6.87 -18.88 -24.23
CA GLU A 678 5.71 -19.77 -24.37
C GLU A 678 4.96 -19.97 -23.05
N LYS A 679 5.69 -20.02 -21.95
CA LYS A 679 5.17 -20.28 -20.61
C LYS A 679 5.77 -19.29 -19.61
N VAL A 680 5.05 -19.10 -18.50
CA VAL A 680 5.59 -18.38 -17.35
C VAL A 680 6.67 -19.22 -16.69
N SER A 681 7.82 -18.62 -16.42
CA SER A 681 8.97 -19.34 -15.84
C SER A 681 9.89 -18.35 -15.11
N PHE A 682 10.74 -18.86 -14.23
CA PHE A 682 11.86 -18.11 -13.71
C PHE A 682 13.09 -18.28 -14.61
N GLN A 683 13.80 -17.19 -14.84
CA GLN A 683 15.11 -17.13 -15.47
C GLN A 683 16.16 -16.76 -14.40
N GLU A 684 17.39 -17.27 -14.52
CA GLU A 684 18.55 -17.03 -13.64
C GLU A 684 18.37 -17.48 -12.18
N GLY A 685 17.19 -17.96 -11.79
CA GLY A 685 16.87 -18.44 -10.45
C GLY A 685 15.43 -18.87 -10.35
N ASN A 686 15.04 -19.33 -9.18
CA ASN A 686 13.69 -19.84 -8.92
C ASN A 686 13.00 -19.12 -7.74
N ALA A 687 13.55 -17.99 -7.29
CA ALA A 687 13.09 -17.21 -6.15
C ALA A 687 13.00 -17.99 -4.79
N THR A 688 13.66 -19.14 -4.70
CA THR A 688 13.69 -19.92 -3.45
C THR A 688 14.52 -19.21 -2.39
N PRO A 689 14.02 -19.05 -1.16
CA PRO A 689 14.79 -18.40 -0.10
C PRO A 689 16.01 -19.23 0.30
N LYS A 690 17.17 -18.59 0.40
CA LYS A 690 18.37 -19.21 0.97
C LYS A 690 18.21 -19.25 2.48
N ARG A 691 18.21 -20.47 3.06
CA ARG A 691 18.15 -20.68 4.50
C ARG A 691 19.48 -21.25 5.00
N ASP A 692 19.87 -20.83 6.21
CA ASP A 692 21.02 -21.43 6.90
C ASP A 692 20.64 -22.68 7.70
N SER A 693 21.61 -23.30 8.40
CA SER A 693 21.37 -24.50 9.20
C SER A 693 20.39 -24.31 10.36
N SER A 694 20.14 -23.08 10.79
CA SER A 694 19.12 -22.75 11.81
C SER A 694 17.72 -22.54 11.21
N GLY A 695 17.58 -22.63 9.88
CA GLY A 695 16.32 -22.36 9.16
C GLY A 695 16.05 -20.88 8.91
N ALA A 696 16.95 -19.97 9.29
CA ALA A 696 16.80 -18.53 9.04
C ALA A 696 16.94 -18.23 7.54
N VAL A 697 16.08 -17.34 7.03
CA VAL A 697 16.30 -16.74 5.72
C VAL A 697 17.47 -15.77 5.81
N ARG A 698 18.41 -15.85 4.86
CA ARG A 698 19.62 -15.04 4.89
C ARG A 698 19.86 -14.30 3.57
N SER A 699 20.51 -13.13 3.66
CA SER A 699 21.05 -12.46 2.48
C SER A 699 22.18 -13.29 1.85
N GLU A 700 22.46 -13.01 0.59
CA GLU A 700 23.49 -13.75 -0.18
C GLU A 700 24.86 -13.64 0.46
N ASP A 701 25.24 -12.48 0.98
CA ASP A 701 26.48 -12.20 1.71
C ASP A 701 26.49 -12.72 3.16
N GLY A 702 25.33 -13.21 3.64
CA GLY A 702 25.13 -13.71 5.01
C GLY A 702 25.08 -12.65 6.09
N SER A 703 25.14 -11.36 5.75
CA SER A 703 25.10 -10.25 6.73
C SER A 703 23.73 -10.09 7.41
N PHE A 704 22.64 -10.37 6.70
CA PHE A 704 21.28 -10.34 7.23
C PHE A 704 20.72 -11.75 7.43
N ARG A 705 19.98 -11.95 8.55
CA ARG A 705 19.27 -13.17 8.87
C ARG A 705 17.91 -12.86 9.48
N MET A 706 16.88 -13.58 9.04
CA MET A 706 15.51 -13.49 9.58
C MET A 706 15.02 -14.87 10.00
N HIS A 707 14.71 -15.01 11.28
CA HIS A 707 14.17 -16.21 11.92
C HIS A 707 12.64 -16.05 12.08
N ASN A 708 11.91 -16.06 10.96
CA ASN A 708 10.47 -15.80 10.99
C ASN A 708 9.64 -16.93 11.62
N ASN A 709 10.20 -18.14 11.74
CA ASN A 709 9.56 -19.33 12.33
C ASN A 709 10.06 -19.66 13.74
N ASP A 710 10.77 -18.74 14.43
CA ASP A 710 11.22 -18.98 15.80
C ASP A 710 10.02 -19.18 16.75
N PRO A 711 9.95 -20.29 17.51
CA PRO A 711 8.79 -20.58 18.38
C PRO A 711 8.61 -19.54 19.50
N LYS A 712 9.68 -18.87 19.92
CA LYS A 712 9.63 -17.76 20.90
C LYS A 712 9.19 -16.43 20.27
N GLY A 713 8.94 -16.37 18.96
CA GLY A 713 8.60 -15.17 18.19
C GLY A 713 9.71 -14.79 17.22
N GLY A 714 9.29 -14.35 16.03
CA GLY A 714 10.22 -14.00 14.97
C GLY A 714 11.20 -12.87 15.35
N TYR A 715 12.40 -12.94 14.82
CA TYR A 715 13.43 -11.91 14.99
C TYR A 715 14.36 -11.84 13.76
N ALA A 716 15.05 -10.71 13.62
CA ALA A 716 16.06 -10.53 12.58
C ALA A 716 17.34 -9.91 13.13
N THR A 717 18.46 -10.19 12.46
CA THR A 717 19.77 -9.63 12.77
C THR A 717 20.48 -9.14 11.53
N LEU A 718 21.27 -8.06 11.67
CA LEU A 718 22.18 -7.56 10.63
C LEU A 718 23.57 -7.39 11.23
N ASN A 719 24.58 -7.88 10.52
CA ASN A 719 25.99 -7.76 10.87
C ASN A 719 26.78 -7.21 9.68
N LEU A 720 26.96 -5.90 9.64
CA LEU A 720 27.83 -5.21 8.69
C LEU A 720 29.03 -4.61 9.44
N PRO A 721 30.15 -4.32 8.76
CA PRO A 721 31.25 -3.64 9.42
C PRO A 721 30.84 -2.33 10.11
N GLN A 722 29.96 -1.51 9.47
CA GLN A 722 29.53 -0.21 9.96
C GLN A 722 28.20 -0.23 10.72
N ALA A 723 27.48 -1.35 10.75
CA ALA A 723 26.13 -1.40 11.31
C ALA A 723 25.81 -2.76 11.94
N CYS A 724 25.07 -2.74 13.06
CA CYS A 724 24.55 -3.91 13.73
C CYS A 724 23.07 -3.69 14.08
N LEU A 725 22.24 -4.71 13.89
CA LEU A 725 20.81 -4.69 14.20
C LEU A 725 20.39 -5.98 14.88
N VAL A 726 19.56 -5.87 15.89
CA VAL A 726 18.68 -6.95 16.35
C VAL A 726 17.27 -6.42 16.56
N THR A 727 16.27 -7.12 16.03
CA THR A 727 14.87 -6.69 16.10
C THR A 727 13.91 -7.87 16.13
N GLY A 728 12.71 -7.67 16.69
CA GLY A 728 11.66 -8.67 16.77
C GLY A 728 11.22 -8.97 18.21
N SER A 729 10.72 -10.19 18.44
CA SER A 729 10.36 -10.70 19.76
C SER A 729 11.61 -11.13 20.54
N ILE A 730 12.36 -10.16 21.07
CA ILE A 730 13.72 -10.35 21.57
C ILE A 730 13.92 -10.02 23.07
N ALA A 731 12.93 -9.52 23.77
CA ALA A 731 13.07 -9.25 25.21
C ALA A 731 13.41 -10.53 26.00
N GLY A 732 14.31 -10.41 26.99
CA GLY A 732 14.82 -11.53 27.77
C GLY A 732 15.77 -12.46 27.01
N ARG A 733 16.35 -12.02 25.88
CA ARG A 733 17.25 -12.81 25.03
C ARG A 733 18.62 -12.13 24.90
N SER A 734 19.66 -12.93 24.64
CA SER A 734 21.01 -12.48 24.35
C SER A 734 21.39 -12.78 22.91
N PHE A 735 22.05 -11.82 22.25
CA PHE A 735 22.46 -11.92 20.86
C PHE A 735 23.93 -11.55 20.68
N ARG A 736 24.67 -12.44 20.06
CA ARG A 736 26.03 -12.17 19.59
C ARG A 736 26.01 -11.96 18.07
N ILE A 737 26.24 -10.74 17.62
CA ILE A 737 26.19 -10.32 16.24
C ILE A 737 27.59 -9.89 15.82
N GLY A 738 28.31 -10.78 15.15
CA GLY A 738 29.74 -10.62 14.95
C GLY A 738 30.50 -10.54 16.29
N LYS A 739 31.10 -9.38 16.56
CA LYS A 739 31.81 -9.10 17.83
C LYS A 739 30.99 -8.24 18.81
N VAL A 740 29.79 -7.85 18.47
CA VAL A 740 28.86 -7.09 19.31
C VAL A 740 27.96 -8.06 20.06
N THR A 741 27.82 -7.89 21.40
CA THR A 741 26.85 -8.62 22.20
C THR A 741 25.82 -7.67 22.77
N ILE A 742 24.54 -8.06 22.70
CA ILE A 742 23.42 -7.29 23.23
C ILE A 742 22.57 -8.25 24.08
N ASP A 743 22.50 -8.00 25.40
CA ASP A 743 21.69 -8.75 26.34
C ASP A 743 20.49 -7.90 26.72
N ILE A 744 19.28 -8.32 26.34
CA ILE A 744 18.06 -7.53 26.45
C ILE A 744 17.28 -8.02 27.68
N ALA A 745 16.98 -7.11 28.61
CA ALA A 745 16.20 -7.45 29.78
C ALA A 745 14.77 -7.91 29.44
N PRO A 746 14.21 -8.88 30.19
CA PRO A 746 12.79 -9.21 30.06
C PRO A 746 11.92 -8.01 30.46
N ARG A 747 10.78 -7.87 29.82
CA ARG A 747 9.78 -6.85 30.17
C ARG A 747 8.35 -7.32 29.87
N PRO A 748 7.34 -6.74 30.54
CA PRO A 748 5.94 -7.07 30.32
C PRO A 748 5.52 -6.79 28.88
N TRP A 749 4.70 -7.67 28.34
CA TRP A 749 4.09 -7.53 27.02
C TRP A 749 2.66 -8.07 27.05
N PRO A 750 1.67 -7.37 26.49
CA PRO A 750 0.27 -7.82 26.55
C PRO A 750 -0.04 -9.00 25.62
N ARG A 751 0.96 -9.68 25.10
CA ARG A 751 0.86 -10.81 24.19
C ARG A 751 1.67 -12.01 24.72
N PRO A 752 1.38 -13.24 24.27
CA PRO A 752 2.02 -14.45 24.81
C PRO A 752 3.50 -14.60 24.44
N LYS A 753 4.01 -13.85 23.43
CA LYS A 753 5.43 -13.91 23.00
C LYS A 753 6.25 -12.81 23.67
N PRO A 754 7.60 -12.92 23.71
CA PRO A 754 8.46 -11.86 24.22
C PRO A 754 8.16 -10.50 23.60
N ALA A 755 8.38 -9.44 24.37
CA ALA A 755 8.13 -8.08 23.93
C ALA A 755 8.94 -7.73 22.68
N TYR A 756 8.26 -7.05 21.72
CA TYR A 756 8.84 -6.63 20.46
C TYR A 756 9.76 -5.42 20.66
N THR A 757 10.97 -5.48 20.11
CA THR A 757 12.02 -4.48 20.32
C THR A 757 12.83 -4.32 19.05
N CYS A 758 13.34 -3.11 18.82
CA CYS A 758 14.37 -2.84 17.82
C CYS A 758 15.57 -2.16 18.50
N ILE A 759 16.78 -2.71 18.31
CA ILE A 759 18.05 -2.11 18.71
C ILE A 759 18.94 -2.04 17.49
N SER A 760 19.32 -0.84 17.09
CA SER A 760 20.18 -0.55 15.94
C SER A 760 21.40 0.25 16.36
N LEU A 761 22.57 -0.16 15.91
CA LEU A 761 23.86 0.50 16.14
C LEU A 761 24.48 0.82 14.78
N ILE A 762 24.93 2.06 14.58
CA ILE A 762 25.51 2.50 13.32
C ILE A 762 26.67 3.47 13.52
N SER A 763 27.69 3.33 12.68
CA SER A 763 28.84 4.24 12.62
C SER A 763 28.41 5.61 12.07
N LEU A 764 28.88 6.69 12.66
CA LEU A 764 28.68 8.08 12.21
C LEU A 764 29.90 8.67 11.49
N ASP A 765 31.00 7.91 11.40
CA ASP A 765 32.27 8.33 10.80
C ASP A 765 32.75 7.40 9.68
N ASP A 766 31.84 6.61 9.11
CA ASP A 766 32.06 5.66 8.01
C ASP A 766 33.03 4.50 8.33
N LEU A 767 33.62 4.46 9.50
CA LEU A 767 34.57 3.41 9.93
C LEU A 767 33.80 2.15 10.42
N PRO A 768 34.41 0.96 10.31
CA PRO A 768 33.86 -0.24 10.96
C PRO A 768 33.64 -0.02 12.46
N LEU A 769 32.58 -0.61 13.03
CA LEU A 769 32.20 -0.45 14.46
C LEU A 769 33.37 -0.72 15.44
N GLU A 770 34.31 -1.58 15.06
CA GLU A 770 35.49 -1.87 15.86
C GLU A 770 36.47 -0.69 15.98
N ARG A 771 36.49 0.19 15.00
CA ARG A 771 37.39 1.34 14.88
C ARG A 771 36.69 2.68 14.89
N SER A 772 35.34 2.69 14.80
CA SER A 772 34.55 3.91 14.79
C SER A 772 34.74 4.69 16.09
N ARG A 773 34.99 5.98 15.94
CA ARG A 773 35.14 6.92 17.08
C ARG A 773 33.78 7.48 17.52
N ARG A 774 32.76 7.41 16.64
CA ARG A 774 31.44 7.93 16.92
C ARG A 774 30.37 6.99 16.33
N MET A 775 29.48 6.51 17.18
CA MET A 775 28.38 5.62 16.79
C MET A 775 27.08 6.10 17.40
N LEU A 776 25.98 5.87 16.71
CA LEU A 776 24.63 6.10 17.21
C LEU A 776 24.00 4.75 17.52
N LEU A 777 23.51 4.59 18.75
CA LEU A 777 22.69 3.47 19.17
C LEU A 777 21.26 3.97 19.39
N ALA A 778 20.28 3.28 18.80
CA ALA A 778 18.87 3.50 19.03
C ALA A 778 18.23 2.22 19.57
N ALA A 779 17.38 2.36 20.60
CA ALA A 779 16.66 1.23 21.20
C ALA A 779 15.22 1.63 21.51
N SER A 780 14.25 0.92 20.93
CA SER A 780 12.83 1.24 21.09
C SER A 780 11.93 -0.01 21.11
N GLY A 781 10.76 0.14 21.74
CA GLY A 781 9.66 -0.78 21.73
C GLY A 781 8.41 -0.11 21.14
N ARG A 782 7.40 0.19 21.98
CA ARG A 782 6.17 0.88 21.61
C ARG A 782 6.29 2.40 21.76
N THR A 783 5.52 3.13 20.98
CA THR A 783 5.16 4.53 21.22
C THR A 783 3.65 4.65 21.03
N GLU A 784 2.97 5.20 22.01
CA GLU A 784 1.51 5.32 22.02
C GLU A 784 1.11 6.73 22.49
N PRO A 785 0.01 7.31 21.98
CA PRO A 785 -0.58 8.48 22.62
C PRO A 785 -1.09 8.10 24.03
N GLN A 786 -1.09 9.03 24.95
CA GLN A 786 -1.64 8.77 26.30
C GLN A 786 -3.10 8.34 26.22
N ASN A 787 -3.50 7.49 27.16
CA ASN A 787 -4.86 6.97 27.30
C ASN A 787 -5.37 6.18 26.08
N LEU A 788 -4.47 5.63 25.26
CA LEU A 788 -4.87 4.73 24.17
C LEU A 788 -5.56 3.50 24.74
N LYS A 789 -6.76 3.21 24.26
CA LYS A 789 -7.55 2.06 24.71
C LYS A 789 -7.70 1.06 23.57
N TRP A 790 -7.24 -0.14 23.82
CA TRP A 790 -7.35 -1.27 22.90
C TRP A 790 -8.56 -2.12 23.18
N ASN A 791 -9.11 -2.76 22.14
CA ASN A 791 -10.03 -3.88 22.30
C ASN A 791 -9.29 -5.10 22.90
N ALA A 792 -10.03 -6.11 23.36
CA ALA A 792 -9.45 -7.29 24.02
C ALA A 792 -8.41 -8.03 23.18
N ASP A 793 -8.64 -8.14 21.86
CA ASP A 793 -7.75 -8.83 20.91
C ASP A 793 -6.58 -7.96 20.44
N ARG A 794 -6.54 -6.69 20.83
CA ARG A 794 -5.55 -5.70 20.40
C ARG A 794 -5.44 -5.58 18.86
N THR A 795 -6.58 -5.67 18.19
CA THR A 795 -6.71 -5.51 16.74
C THR A 795 -7.33 -4.18 16.34
N SER A 796 -7.93 -3.45 17.28
CA SER A 796 -8.50 -2.12 17.09
C SER A 796 -8.47 -1.31 18.38
N ILE A 797 -8.78 -0.03 18.28
CA ILE A 797 -8.75 0.94 19.39
C ILE A 797 -10.07 1.69 19.50
N GLU A 798 -10.34 2.24 20.69
CA GLU A 798 -11.41 3.21 20.87
C GLU A 798 -10.96 4.59 20.31
N MET A 799 -11.85 5.24 19.58
CA MET A 799 -11.57 6.58 19.04
C MET A 799 -12.14 7.65 19.99
N TYR A 800 -11.35 8.65 20.27
CA TYR A 800 -11.77 9.84 21.01
C TYR A 800 -12.51 10.84 20.10
N PRO A 801 -13.28 11.79 20.69
CA PRO A 801 -13.92 12.85 19.91
C PRO A 801 -12.94 13.54 18.94
N GLY A 802 -13.40 13.84 17.73
CA GLY A 802 -12.57 14.39 16.67
C GLY A 802 -11.69 13.35 15.93
N LYS A 803 -12.06 12.05 16.00
CA LYS A 803 -11.35 10.92 15.36
C LYS A 803 -9.88 10.79 15.80
N ARG A 804 -9.59 11.06 17.08
CA ARG A 804 -8.24 10.95 17.65
C ARG A 804 -8.01 9.57 18.26
N MET A 805 -6.81 9.02 18.10
CA MET A 805 -6.39 7.71 18.63
C MET A 805 -5.92 7.76 20.09
N GLY A 806 -6.09 8.86 20.80
CA GLY A 806 -5.62 9.06 22.18
C GLY A 806 -5.36 10.53 22.44
N GLN A 807 -4.53 10.82 23.44
CA GLN A 807 -4.19 12.18 23.88
C GLN A 807 -2.69 12.44 23.78
N LEU A 808 -2.31 13.72 23.52
CA LEU A 808 -0.91 14.13 23.60
C LEU A 808 -0.47 14.31 25.08
N PRO A 809 0.82 14.18 25.40
CA PRO A 809 1.92 13.77 24.52
C PRO A 809 1.92 12.25 24.21
N PHE A 810 2.71 11.87 23.20
CA PHE A 810 3.05 10.47 23.01
C PHE A 810 4.05 10.02 24.08
N ILE A 811 3.87 8.79 24.55
CA ILE A 811 4.79 8.14 25.47
C ILE A 811 5.48 6.96 24.78
N SER A 812 6.74 6.77 25.10
CA SER A 812 7.59 5.71 24.51
C SER A 812 8.11 4.78 25.59
N GLU A 813 8.22 3.51 25.23
CA GLU A 813 8.79 2.44 26.05
C GLU A 813 10.32 2.52 26.02
N TYR A 814 10.96 2.70 27.19
CA TYR A 814 12.42 2.65 27.35
C TYR A 814 12.88 1.21 27.54
N ILE A 815 13.94 0.83 26.83
CA ILE A 815 14.44 -0.55 26.80
C ILE A 815 15.67 -0.69 27.68
N SER A 816 15.67 -1.69 28.60
CA SER A 816 16.84 -2.05 29.38
C SER A 816 17.64 -3.17 28.70
N PHE A 817 18.92 -2.95 28.51
CA PHE A 817 19.84 -3.89 27.88
C PHE A 817 21.28 -3.63 28.34
N SER A 818 22.16 -4.61 28.13
CA SER A 818 23.61 -4.39 28.17
C SER A 818 24.19 -4.50 26.76
N LEU A 819 25.16 -3.65 26.48
CA LEU A 819 25.91 -3.60 25.22
C LEU A 819 27.36 -3.89 25.46
N THR A 820 27.91 -4.90 24.77
CA THR A 820 29.37 -5.19 24.76
C THR A 820 29.90 -4.93 23.35
N LEU A 821 30.90 -4.05 23.23
CA LEU A 821 31.59 -3.74 22.00
C LEU A 821 33.05 -4.21 22.04
N PRO A 822 33.59 -4.72 20.92
CA PRO A 822 35.01 -5.07 20.81
C PRO A 822 35.89 -3.80 20.75
N GLY A 823 37.18 -3.94 21.16
CA GLY A 823 38.22 -2.90 21.02
C GLY A 823 38.44 -2.07 22.29
N ALA A 824 38.85 -0.82 22.11
CA ALA A 824 39.14 0.09 23.18
C ALA A 824 37.90 0.44 24.05
N PRO A 825 38.13 0.81 25.34
CA PRO A 825 37.05 1.35 26.16
C PRO A 825 36.34 2.51 25.45
N PHE A 826 35.06 2.63 25.70
CA PHE A 826 34.22 3.67 25.13
C PHE A 826 33.37 4.36 26.18
N ARG A 827 32.88 5.54 25.84
CA ARG A 827 31.90 6.29 26.61
C ARG A 827 30.55 6.25 25.94
N ILE A 828 29.48 6.15 26.71
CA ILE A 828 28.12 6.21 26.24
C ILE A 828 27.38 7.37 26.90
N THR A 829 26.75 8.20 26.10
CA THR A 829 26.01 9.40 26.53
C THR A 829 24.56 9.27 26.05
N PRO A 830 23.55 9.30 26.93
CA PRO A 830 22.16 9.43 26.53
C PRO A 830 21.93 10.77 25.78
N LEU A 831 21.08 10.74 24.76
CA LEU A 831 20.70 11.93 24.00
C LEU A 831 19.23 12.26 24.25
N ASP A 832 18.90 13.56 24.22
CA ASP A 832 17.52 14.05 24.23
C ASP A 832 16.82 13.89 22.85
N PRO A 833 15.54 14.22 22.72
CA PRO A 833 14.84 14.17 21.42
C PRO A 833 15.41 15.10 20.34
N GLN A 834 16.20 16.12 20.70
CA GLN A 834 16.91 16.99 19.75
C GLN A 834 18.27 16.39 19.33
N GLY A 835 18.68 15.27 19.92
CA GLY A 835 19.98 14.65 19.70
C GLY A 835 21.12 15.34 20.43
N LEU A 836 20.85 16.09 21.50
CA LEU A 836 21.86 16.72 22.35
C LEU A 836 22.17 15.82 23.55
N PRO A 837 23.41 15.87 24.09
CA PRO A 837 23.78 15.15 25.31
C PRO A 837 22.83 15.45 26.47
N PHE A 838 22.34 14.38 27.11
CA PHE A 838 21.36 14.43 28.18
C PHE A 838 21.76 13.43 29.28
N GLY A 839 21.70 13.86 30.53
CA GLY A 839 22.06 12.98 31.66
C GLY A 839 23.55 12.66 31.77
N LYS A 840 23.87 11.55 32.45
CA LYS A 840 25.25 11.17 32.83
C LYS A 840 25.92 10.33 31.73
N THR A 841 27.06 10.79 31.24
CA THR A 841 27.99 9.97 30.44
C THR A 841 28.60 8.88 31.30
N ARG A 842 28.64 7.64 30.82
CA ARG A 842 29.26 6.49 31.47
C ARG A 842 30.40 5.92 30.64
N SER A 843 31.46 5.44 31.32
CA SER A 843 32.53 4.66 30.66
C SER A 843 32.17 3.17 30.67
N SER A 844 32.56 2.44 29.63
CA SER A 844 32.42 1.00 29.57
C SER A 844 33.39 0.35 30.58
N ASN A 845 32.92 -0.72 31.26
CA ASN A 845 33.74 -1.59 32.06
C ASN A 845 34.05 -2.86 31.24
N ALA A 846 35.34 -3.12 30.98
CA ALA A 846 35.78 -4.24 30.13
C ALA A 846 35.02 -4.33 28.76
N GLY A 847 34.71 -3.17 28.19
CA GLY A 847 33.96 -3.11 26.93
C GLY A 847 32.42 -3.29 27.03
N THR A 848 31.87 -3.37 28.24
CA THR A 848 30.43 -3.55 28.49
C THR A 848 29.83 -2.33 29.20
N VAL A 849 28.59 -1.97 28.84
CA VAL A 849 27.81 -0.90 29.50
C VAL A 849 26.35 -1.31 29.61
N ALA A 850 25.70 -1.00 30.72
CA ALA A 850 24.26 -1.16 30.91
C ALA A 850 23.53 0.14 30.49
N CYS A 851 22.46 -0.02 29.74
CA CYS A 851 21.54 1.03 29.31
C CYS A 851 20.11 0.68 29.77
N GLY A 852 19.25 1.68 29.94
CA GLY A 852 17.88 1.31 30.30
C GLY A 852 17.00 2.46 30.74
N ILE A 853 15.94 2.10 31.47
CA ILE A 853 14.84 2.97 31.90
C ILE A 853 15.33 4.23 32.62
N GLN A 854 16.40 4.12 33.41
CA GLN A 854 17.01 5.23 34.15
C GLN A 854 17.55 6.35 33.23
N ASP A 855 17.88 6.00 31.98
CA ASP A 855 18.49 6.95 31.03
C ASP A 855 17.43 7.84 30.36
N ARG A 856 16.16 7.46 30.41
CA ARG A 856 15.02 8.18 29.83
C ARG A 856 15.22 8.62 28.39
N THR A 857 15.84 7.75 27.58
CA THR A 857 16.17 8.03 26.19
C THR A 857 15.94 6.80 25.31
N LEU A 858 15.74 7.06 24.00
CA LEU A 858 15.77 6.06 22.95
C LEU A 858 17.08 6.15 22.13
N TRP A 859 17.93 7.17 22.36
CA TRP A 859 19.18 7.40 21.63
C TRP A 859 20.40 7.47 22.55
N TYR A 860 21.47 6.87 22.13
CA TYR A 860 22.76 6.96 22.79
C TYR A 860 23.88 7.27 21.81
N LEU A 861 24.71 8.26 22.13
CA LEU A 861 25.98 8.49 21.45
C LEU A 861 27.05 7.62 22.12
N ILE A 862 27.79 6.89 21.29
CA ILE A 862 28.97 6.11 21.74
C ILE A 862 30.21 6.74 21.15
N GLU A 863 31.20 7.03 22.01
CA GLU A 863 32.48 7.68 21.63
C GLU A 863 33.68 6.92 22.18
N ARG A 864 34.71 6.80 21.34
CA ARG A 864 36.04 6.24 21.72
C ARG A 864 37.12 7.31 21.76
#